data_4dfd2ce1e66595415270f335e2d7d9aa
#
_entry.id   4dfd2ce1e66595415270f335e2d7d9aa
#
_cell.length_a   1.000
_cell.length_b   1.000
_cell.length_c   1.000
_cell.angle_alpha   90.00
_cell.angle_beta   90.00
_cell.angle_gamma   90.00
#
_symmetry.space_group_name_H-M   'P 1'
#
loop_
_entity.id
_entity.type
_entity.pdbx_description
1 polymer ?
#
loop_
_entity_poly.entity_id
_entity_poly.type
_entity_poly.pdbx_seq_one_letter_code
_entity_poly.pdbx_strand_id
1 'polypeptide(L)'
;MSPTARSTQQSVQRPAHALLRRGRAARSPLPVLVTVLAILGGCAIVLPLVGMGTRVSWRQLPQLLATPSAQAALWLSIRTCLSSTVVCVVLGIPLALLLARSWPGVRFARVLAILPMTMPPVVAGIALLATFGRRGVFGAYLEAWDTPIAFTTTAVVLAQVFVAMPYLVVTLEAALRSRDTHAETTARTLGAGPWRVLTQVTLPLAAPAMARGTALALGRSLGEFGATIAFAGSREGVTRTMPLAIYLEKESDTATALALAVVLIGLSFIIVGATTVDWSGLVGALLTARQERDGQEVVLPSELSSDEESDGEVPSSAGTASAKAPQDSIGRGQDLQVAFELPQRDVVVDLEVEARRTTALIGPNGSGKSTVCSVVAGLLDAENGQVVLGGRVLDGPGGFVRAGRRQVALLSQEPGVFTHMSVLGNVVFALRCQGVSRAEATRRARAELAAVGADHLASRPGGALSGGQAARVALARALATGPRLLVLDEPMAALDVTARQEMRRLVARRCAEEGLTLLLVTHDVLDLTALAEDVVVLDRGRVVEQGPTARILSAPRSDFVAHLTGTAVLTGVVDGDAEAPGLRLPSGQVVHGRPREGAADGHVGEQVHREVLRPGAPGVALVPPDAVALYRQAPHGSPRNVLTGRVTGLERSGALVSVRLELEEGQRLSAAVTAGAVAELGITEGREVCCVIKAVQVRILARRG
;
A
#
# COMPACT_ATOMS: atom_id res chain seq x y z
N MET A 1 -45.11 -50.24 29.32
CA MET A 1 -43.88 -51.04 29.35
C MET A 1 -42.74 -50.24 28.82
N SER A 2 -41.95 -49.66 29.70
CA SER A 2 -40.66 -49.00 29.37
C SER A 2 -39.59 -50.07 29.11
N PRO A 3 -38.50 -49.69 28.37
CA PRO A 3 -37.25 -49.64 29.10
C PRO A 3 -36.33 -48.46 28.76
N THR A 4 -35.89 -47.80 29.81
CA THR A 4 -34.50 -47.59 30.28
C THR A 4 -33.51 -46.86 29.38
N ALA A 5 -33.23 -45.64 29.82
CA ALA A 5 -32.08 -44.80 29.48
C ALA A 5 -30.75 -45.51 29.79
N ARG A 6 -29.77 -45.41 28.87
CA ARG A 6 -28.35 -45.60 29.15
C ARG A 6 -27.61 -44.32 28.75
N SER A 7 -27.14 -43.64 29.77
CA SER A 7 -26.15 -42.57 29.68
C SER A 7 -24.81 -43.11 29.16
N THR A 8 -24.31 -42.58 28.06
CA THR A 8 -22.94 -42.80 27.61
C THR A 8 -22.15 -41.52 27.84
N GLN A 9 -21.36 -41.50 28.90
CA GLN A 9 -20.27 -40.54 29.08
C GLN A 9 -19.25 -40.75 27.96
N GLN A 10 -19.15 -39.82 27.04
CA GLN A 10 -18.03 -39.73 26.14
C GLN A 10 -16.97 -38.82 26.77
N SER A 11 -15.88 -39.46 27.18
CA SER A 11 -14.62 -38.85 27.59
C SER A 11 -14.05 -37.98 26.49
N VAL A 12 -13.86 -36.69 26.79
CA VAL A 12 -13.14 -35.74 25.97
C VAL A 12 -11.65 -36.11 26.01
N GLN A 13 -11.20 -36.88 25.03
CA GLN A 13 -9.78 -37.00 24.70
C GLN A 13 -9.36 -35.79 23.83
N ARG A 14 -8.52 -34.94 24.40
CA ARG A 14 -7.81 -33.90 23.69
C ARG A 14 -6.83 -34.54 22.68
N PRO A 15 -6.83 -34.17 21.39
CA PRO A 15 -5.75 -34.55 20.51
C PRO A 15 -4.62 -33.52 20.64
N ALA A 16 -3.61 -33.84 21.45
CA ALA A 16 -2.31 -33.16 21.42
C ALA A 16 -1.48 -33.73 20.27
N HIS A 17 -1.74 -33.36 19.02
CA HIS A 17 -0.86 -33.55 17.85
C HIS A 17 -1.47 -32.94 16.60
N ALA A 18 -1.70 -31.60 16.62
CA ALA A 18 -2.13 -30.83 15.42
C ALA A 18 -1.22 -29.62 15.16
N LEU A 19 0.05 -29.71 15.52
CA LEU A 19 1.07 -28.74 15.13
C LEU A 19 2.04 -29.48 14.20
N LEU A 20 1.88 -29.27 12.89
CA LEU A 20 2.78 -29.50 11.76
C LEU A 20 2.06 -30.10 10.52
N ARG A 21 0.91 -29.53 10.15
CA ARG A 21 0.46 -29.63 8.76
C ARG A 21 0.49 -28.21 8.15
N ARG A 22 1.69 -27.76 7.74
CA ARG A 22 1.79 -26.75 6.67
C ARG A 22 1.04 -27.32 5.47
N GLY A 23 -0.10 -26.71 5.13
CA GLY A 23 -0.85 -27.06 3.94
C GLY A 23 0.09 -27.04 2.73
N ARG A 24 0.36 -28.21 2.16
CA ARG A 24 0.92 -28.33 0.82
C ARG A 24 -0.12 -27.73 -0.12
N ALA A 25 0.06 -26.46 -0.50
CA ALA A 25 -0.61 -25.92 -1.66
C ALA A 25 -0.36 -26.93 -2.80
N ALA A 26 -1.44 -27.43 -3.41
CA ALA A 26 -1.37 -28.33 -4.55
C ALA A 26 -0.59 -27.60 -5.66
N ARG A 27 0.70 -27.89 -5.76
CA ARG A 27 1.52 -27.39 -6.86
C ARG A 27 1.04 -28.11 -8.11
N SER A 28 0.53 -27.40 -9.08
CA SER A 28 0.25 -27.94 -10.41
C SER A 28 1.55 -28.62 -10.92
N PRO A 29 1.52 -29.88 -11.32
CA PRO A 29 2.73 -30.57 -11.79
C PRO A 29 3.25 -29.84 -13.04
N LEU A 30 4.56 -29.57 -13.05
CA LEU A 30 5.21 -29.02 -14.23
C LEU A 30 5.11 -30.02 -15.40
N PRO A 31 4.96 -29.55 -16.65
CA PRO A 31 5.02 -30.43 -17.81
C PRO A 31 6.31 -31.27 -17.80
N VAL A 32 6.20 -32.55 -18.17
CA VAL A 32 7.31 -33.52 -18.13
C VAL A 32 8.53 -33.00 -18.88
N LEU A 33 8.35 -32.41 -20.06
CA LEU A 33 9.43 -31.83 -20.86
C LEU A 33 10.21 -30.75 -20.08
N VAL A 34 9.49 -29.85 -19.37
CA VAL A 34 10.11 -28.79 -18.54
C VAL A 34 10.92 -29.41 -17.41
N THR A 35 10.40 -30.46 -16.78
CA THR A 35 11.10 -31.17 -15.69
C THR A 35 12.37 -31.85 -16.19
N VAL A 36 12.30 -32.52 -17.35
CA VAL A 36 13.49 -33.18 -17.97
C VAL A 36 14.56 -32.15 -18.32
N LEU A 37 14.16 -31.04 -18.98
CA LEU A 37 15.12 -29.99 -19.33
C LEU A 37 15.72 -29.33 -18.08
N ALA A 38 14.93 -29.15 -17.00
CA ALA A 38 15.44 -28.62 -15.74
C ALA A 38 16.46 -29.57 -15.08
N ILE A 39 16.23 -30.89 -15.11
CA ILE A 39 17.15 -31.90 -14.60
C ILE A 39 18.44 -31.89 -15.44
N LEU A 40 18.35 -31.86 -16.76
CA LEU A 40 19.51 -31.77 -17.64
C LEU A 40 20.35 -30.51 -17.38
N GLY A 41 19.68 -29.35 -17.21
CA GLY A 41 20.35 -28.11 -16.85
C GLY A 41 21.02 -28.19 -15.48
N GLY A 42 20.37 -28.79 -14.48
CA GLY A 42 20.97 -29.05 -13.17
C GLY A 42 22.19 -29.99 -13.25
N CYS A 43 22.09 -31.07 -14.01
CA CYS A 43 23.20 -31.98 -14.23
C CYS A 43 24.40 -31.31 -14.92
N ALA A 44 24.16 -30.43 -15.90
CA ALA A 44 25.22 -29.67 -16.58
C ALA A 44 26.02 -28.78 -15.62
N ILE A 45 25.41 -28.27 -14.57
CA ILE A 45 26.06 -27.44 -13.54
C ILE A 45 26.78 -28.32 -12.50
N VAL A 46 26.13 -29.40 -12.04
CA VAL A 46 26.61 -30.19 -10.91
C VAL A 46 27.73 -31.14 -11.34
N LEU A 47 27.66 -31.73 -12.55
CA LEU A 47 28.60 -32.74 -13.03
C LEU A 47 30.08 -32.28 -13.03
N PRO A 48 30.44 -31.08 -13.53
CA PRO A 48 31.81 -30.58 -13.45
C PRO A 48 32.31 -30.40 -12.01
N LEU A 49 31.44 -29.93 -11.10
CA LEU A 49 31.81 -29.74 -9.69
C LEU A 49 32.09 -31.08 -8.99
N VAL A 50 31.25 -32.08 -9.23
CA VAL A 50 31.43 -33.43 -8.73
C VAL A 50 32.72 -34.04 -9.33
N GLY A 51 32.89 -33.91 -10.65
CA GLY A 51 34.10 -34.42 -11.33
C GLY A 51 35.39 -33.81 -10.80
N MET A 52 35.38 -32.54 -10.44
CA MET A 52 36.53 -31.91 -9.78
C MET A 52 36.73 -32.47 -8.36
N GLY A 53 35.64 -32.58 -7.58
CA GLY A 53 35.67 -33.11 -6.20
C GLY A 53 36.23 -34.54 -6.11
N THR A 54 36.04 -35.41 -7.13
CA THR A 54 36.60 -36.77 -7.19
C THR A 54 38.09 -36.82 -7.45
N ARG A 55 38.67 -35.73 -8.01
CA ARG A 55 40.11 -35.65 -8.32
C ARG A 55 40.94 -35.00 -7.22
N VAL A 56 40.30 -34.45 -6.18
CA VAL A 56 40.98 -33.81 -5.05
C VAL A 56 41.52 -34.84 -4.07
N SER A 57 42.78 -34.69 -3.66
CA SER A 57 43.39 -35.48 -2.61
C SER A 57 42.92 -34.99 -1.21
N TRP A 58 41.70 -35.36 -0.81
CA TRP A 58 41.08 -34.89 0.44
C TRP A 58 41.93 -35.11 1.70
N ARG A 59 42.70 -36.20 1.74
CA ARG A 59 43.60 -36.53 2.88
C ARG A 59 44.79 -35.56 2.98
N GLN A 60 45.26 -35.04 1.87
CA GLN A 60 46.39 -34.11 1.81
C GLN A 60 45.94 -32.65 1.84
N LEU A 61 44.65 -32.39 1.71
CA LEU A 61 44.08 -31.04 1.65
C LEU A 61 44.57 -30.11 2.80
N PRO A 62 44.59 -30.52 4.08
CA PRO A 62 45.11 -29.68 5.15
C PRO A 62 46.61 -29.34 5.00
N GLN A 63 47.41 -30.25 4.52
CA GLN A 63 48.85 -30.05 4.29
C GLN A 63 49.10 -29.10 3.12
N LEU A 64 48.37 -29.24 2.01
CA LEU A 64 48.46 -28.40 0.83
C LEU A 64 48.03 -26.95 1.16
N LEU A 65 47.00 -26.78 1.99
CA LEU A 65 46.56 -25.47 2.46
C LEU A 65 47.45 -24.84 3.53
N ALA A 66 48.30 -25.64 4.19
CA ALA A 66 49.29 -25.16 5.16
C ALA A 66 50.53 -24.55 4.52
N THR A 67 50.70 -24.67 3.19
CA THR A 67 51.85 -24.06 2.50
C THR A 67 51.79 -22.51 2.61
N PRO A 68 52.93 -21.84 2.81
CA PRO A 68 52.99 -20.38 2.96
C PRO A 68 52.37 -19.63 1.76
N SER A 69 52.57 -20.12 0.54
CA SER A 69 52.01 -19.53 -0.69
C SER A 69 50.49 -19.64 -0.74
N ALA A 70 49.90 -20.80 -0.37
CA ALA A 70 48.47 -21.00 -0.33
C ALA A 70 47.79 -20.11 0.74
N GLN A 71 48.39 -20.05 1.92
CA GLN A 71 47.89 -19.20 3.01
C GLN A 71 47.95 -17.71 2.64
N ALA A 72 49.06 -17.24 2.04
CA ALA A 72 49.21 -15.88 1.57
C ALA A 72 48.16 -15.52 0.51
N ALA A 73 47.90 -16.40 -0.46
CA ALA A 73 46.88 -16.21 -1.50
C ALA A 73 45.47 -16.21 -0.93
N LEU A 74 45.15 -17.10 0.02
CA LEU A 74 43.85 -17.16 0.70
C LEU A 74 43.59 -15.87 1.51
N TRP A 75 44.54 -15.48 2.35
CA TRP A 75 44.42 -14.29 3.18
C TRP A 75 44.27 -13.02 2.36
N LEU A 76 45.10 -12.89 1.28
CA LEU A 76 45.01 -11.75 0.39
C LEU A 76 43.65 -11.73 -0.33
N SER A 77 43.14 -12.87 -0.82
CA SER A 77 41.82 -12.94 -1.44
C SER A 77 40.69 -12.50 -0.49
N ILE A 78 40.69 -13.01 0.73
CA ILE A 78 39.64 -12.63 1.72
C ILE A 78 39.73 -11.14 2.00
N ARG A 79 40.92 -10.61 2.28
CA ARG A 79 41.13 -9.19 2.59
C ARG A 79 40.70 -8.27 1.45
N THR A 80 41.12 -8.58 0.21
CA THR A 80 40.78 -7.74 -0.95
C THR A 80 39.31 -7.85 -1.32
N CYS A 81 38.68 -9.04 -1.24
CA CYS A 81 37.26 -9.22 -1.49
C CYS A 81 36.37 -8.49 -0.47
N LEU A 82 36.71 -8.55 0.82
CA LEU A 82 35.99 -7.79 1.83
C LEU A 82 36.12 -6.28 1.60
N SER A 83 37.34 -5.80 1.32
CA SER A 83 37.58 -4.39 1.02
C SER A 83 36.84 -3.94 -0.23
N SER A 84 36.89 -4.71 -1.31
CA SER A 84 36.16 -4.41 -2.55
C SER A 84 34.64 -4.43 -2.35
N THR A 85 34.13 -5.37 -1.55
CA THR A 85 32.69 -5.44 -1.22
C THR A 85 32.23 -4.21 -0.43
N VAL A 86 33.01 -3.77 0.56
CA VAL A 86 32.70 -2.53 1.28
C VAL A 86 32.62 -1.33 0.33
N VAL A 87 33.61 -1.20 -0.57
CA VAL A 87 33.60 -0.11 -1.57
C VAL A 87 32.40 -0.25 -2.51
N CYS A 88 32.07 -1.47 -2.97
CA CYS A 88 30.87 -1.73 -3.79
C CYS A 88 29.59 -1.30 -3.07
N VAL A 89 29.47 -1.57 -1.78
CA VAL A 89 28.29 -1.19 -0.97
C VAL A 89 28.22 0.32 -0.84
N VAL A 90 29.33 0.97 -0.47
CA VAL A 90 29.39 2.43 -0.23
C VAL A 90 29.10 3.22 -1.51
N LEU A 91 29.62 2.81 -2.66
CA LEU A 91 29.43 3.49 -3.94
C LEU A 91 28.24 2.96 -4.73
N GLY A 92 27.99 1.67 -4.70
CA GLY A 92 26.96 1.00 -5.50
C GLY A 92 25.54 1.28 -5.01
N ILE A 93 25.32 1.40 -3.68
CA ILE A 93 23.99 1.72 -3.16
C ILE A 93 23.53 3.12 -3.61
N PRO A 94 24.31 4.20 -3.42
CA PRO A 94 23.94 5.52 -3.93
C PRO A 94 23.73 5.54 -5.45
N LEU A 95 24.57 4.82 -6.20
CA LEU A 95 24.44 4.72 -7.66
C LEU A 95 23.14 4.01 -8.04
N ALA A 96 22.77 2.90 -7.40
CA ALA A 96 21.51 2.19 -7.64
C ALA A 96 20.29 3.08 -7.31
N LEU A 97 20.34 3.82 -6.20
CA LEU A 97 19.31 4.79 -5.82
C LEU A 97 19.14 5.91 -6.86
N LEU A 98 20.24 6.39 -7.43
CA LEU A 98 20.21 7.40 -8.50
C LEU A 98 19.62 6.83 -9.80
N LEU A 99 20.04 5.63 -10.21
CA LEU A 99 19.57 4.96 -11.41
C LEU A 99 18.11 4.49 -11.32
N ALA A 100 17.60 4.26 -10.12
CA ALA A 100 16.19 3.92 -9.90
C ALA A 100 15.24 5.10 -10.13
N ARG A 101 15.74 6.33 -10.13
CA ARG A 101 14.94 7.53 -10.38
C ARG A 101 14.83 7.82 -11.87
N SER A 102 13.75 8.53 -12.26
CA SER A 102 13.57 9.05 -13.61
C SER A 102 14.25 10.42 -13.75
N TRP A 103 15.26 10.51 -14.60
CA TRP A 103 15.91 11.79 -14.97
C TRP A 103 16.42 11.69 -16.41
N PRO A 104 16.59 12.84 -17.11
CA PRO A 104 17.09 12.83 -18.49
C PRO A 104 18.49 12.21 -18.55
N GLY A 105 18.65 11.18 -19.40
CA GLY A 105 19.94 10.47 -19.53
C GLY A 105 20.09 9.21 -18.67
N VAL A 106 19.15 8.87 -17.78
CA VAL A 106 19.23 7.68 -16.92
C VAL A 106 19.40 6.36 -17.70
N ARG A 107 18.83 6.26 -18.91
CA ARG A 107 18.97 5.08 -19.78
C ARG A 107 20.42 4.88 -20.19
N PHE A 108 21.12 5.94 -20.59
CA PHE A 108 22.54 5.88 -20.93
C PHE A 108 23.40 5.54 -19.70
N ALA A 109 23.13 6.18 -18.55
CA ALA A 109 23.83 5.89 -17.31
C ALA A 109 23.71 4.43 -16.86
N ARG A 110 22.53 3.79 -17.07
CA ARG A 110 22.33 2.36 -16.83
C ARG A 110 23.20 1.49 -17.73
N VAL A 111 23.23 1.78 -19.02
CA VAL A 111 24.09 1.05 -19.96
C VAL A 111 25.54 1.16 -19.51
N LEU A 112 25.99 2.34 -19.12
CA LEU A 112 27.36 2.55 -18.65
C LEU A 112 27.65 1.81 -17.35
N ALA A 113 26.69 1.76 -16.42
CA ALA A 113 26.83 1.02 -15.16
C ALA A 113 26.90 -0.51 -15.34
N ILE A 114 26.25 -1.04 -16.39
CA ILE A 114 26.24 -2.48 -16.71
C ILE A 114 27.44 -2.89 -17.58
N LEU A 115 28.02 -1.96 -18.31
CA LEU A 115 29.09 -2.21 -19.28
C LEU A 115 30.24 -3.08 -18.71
N PRO A 116 30.76 -2.83 -17.49
CA PRO A 116 31.84 -3.65 -16.94
C PRO A 116 31.49 -5.14 -16.76
N MET A 117 30.21 -5.47 -16.61
CA MET A 117 29.72 -6.85 -16.47
C MET A 117 29.79 -7.62 -17.79
N THR A 118 29.68 -6.93 -18.92
CA THR A 118 29.69 -7.52 -20.26
C THR A 118 31.06 -7.49 -20.92
N MET A 119 32.01 -6.71 -20.38
CA MET A 119 33.37 -6.63 -20.90
C MET A 119 34.16 -7.91 -20.62
N PRO A 120 34.97 -8.39 -21.58
CA PRO A 120 35.94 -9.43 -21.29
C PRO A 120 36.86 -9.01 -20.14
N PRO A 121 37.12 -9.87 -19.13
CA PRO A 121 37.87 -9.48 -17.94
C PRO A 121 39.25 -8.88 -18.20
N VAL A 122 39.97 -9.40 -19.21
CA VAL A 122 41.28 -8.87 -19.61
C VAL A 122 41.17 -7.45 -20.17
N VAL A 123 40.12 -7.17 -20.95
CA VAL A 123 39.83 -5.81 -21.48
C VAL A 123 39.57 -4.83 -20.36
N ALA A 124 38.80 -5.27 -19.34
CA ALA A 124 38.55 -4.46 -18.12
C ALA A 124 39.88 -4.11 -17.42
N GLY A 125 40.79 -5.06 -17.30
CA GLY A 125 42.13 -4.84 -16.73
C GLY A 125 42.98 -3.86 -17.55
N ILE A 126 42.98 -3.98 -18.87
CA ILE A 126 43.65 -3.04 -19.76
C ILE A 126 43.07 -1.63 -19.65
N ALA A 127 41.75 -1.50 -19.59
CA ALA A 127 41.10 -0.21 -19.39
C ALA A 127 41.50 0.47 -18.06
N LEU A 128 41.59 -0.33 -16.97
CA LEU A 128 42.08 0.17 -15.68
C LEU A 128 43.58 0.56 -15.75
N LEU A 129 44.39 -0.23 -16.45
CA LEU A 129 45.81 0.07 -16.64
C LEU A 129 46.02 1.35 -17.49
N ALA A 130 45.23 1.51 -18.54
CA ALA A 130 45.24 2.73 -19.36
C ALA A 130 44.79 3.97 -18.59
N THR A 131 43.99 3.80 -17.56
CA THR A 131 43.47 4.89 -16.72
C THR A 131 44.40 5.21 -15.56
N PHE A 132 44.77 4.21 -14.76
CA PHE A 132 45.50 4.35 -13.48
C PHE A 132 46.95 3.82 -13.50
N GLY A 133 47.40 3.28 -14.63
CA GLY A 133 48.78 2.85 -14.80
C GLY A 133 49.74 4.05 -14.88
N ARG A 134 51.04 3.82 -14.65
CA ARG A 134 52.06 4.90 -14.69
C ARG A 134 52.03 5.76 -15.97
N ARG A 135 51.71 5.15 -17.12
CA ARG A 135 51.55 5.85 -18.41
C ARG A 135 50.07 6.13 -18.72
N GLY A 136 49.17 5.92 -17.80
CA GLY A 136 47.74 6.12 -17.97
C GLY A 136 47.35 7.57 -17.77
N VAL A 137 46.05 7.89 -18.00
CA VAL A 137 45.49 9.25 -17.94
C VAL A 137 45.76 9.91 -16.60
N PHE A 138 45.63 9.19 -15.50
CA PHE A 138 45.88 9.72 -14.14
C PHE A 138 47.27 9.34 -13.61
N GLY A 139 48.11 8.61 -14.39
CA GLY A 139 49.38 8.08 -13.93
C GLY A 139 50.36 9.13 -13.42
N ALA A 140 50.55 10.23 -14.18
CA ALA A 140 51.44 11.33 -13.80
C ALA A 140 51.01 12.03 -12.51
N TYR A 141 49.69 12.19 -12.29
CA TYR A 141 49.17 12.80 -11.04
C TYR A 141 49.37 11.87 -9.84
N LEU A 142 49.14 10.58 -10.01
CA LEU A 142 49.34 9.56 -8.95
C LEU A 142 50.82 9.41 -8.58
N GLU A 143 51.72 9.53 -9.55
CA GLU A 143 53.15 9.50 -9.31
C GLU A 143 53.64 10.78 -8.60
N ALA A 144 53.10 11.93 -8.96
CA ALA A 144 53.39 13.20 -8.28
C ALA A 144 52.98 13.20 -6.79
N TRP A 145 51.98 12.39 -6.42
CA TRP A 145 51.52 12.23 -5.04
C TRP A 145 52.10 11.02 -4.33
N ASP A 146 53.11 10.37 -4.91
CA ASP A 146 53.77 9.14 -4.42
C ASP A 146 52.77 8.03 -4.05
N THR A 147 51.69 7.91 -4.82
CA THR A 147 50.61 6.92 -4.62
C THR A 147 50.38 6.07 -5.86
N PRO A 148 51.40 5.24 -6.31
CA PRO A 148 51.21 4.38 -7.46
C PRO A 148 50.17 3.31 -7.16
N ILE A 149 49.15 3.20 -8.03
CA ILE A 149 48.05 2.21 -7.85
C ILE A 149 48.41 0.89 -8.55
N ALA A 150 48.89 0.93 -9.80
CA ALA A 150 49.19 -0.29 -10.57
C ALA A 150 50.18 -1.19 -9.86
N PHE A 151 49.97 -2.49 -9.97
CA PHE A 151 50.82 -3.54 -9.34
C PHE A 151 50.85 -3.54 -7.81
N THR A 152 49.82 -2.98 -7.17
CA THR A 152 49.65 -2.97 -5.72
C THR A 152 48.37 -3.73 -5.29
N THR A 153 48.20 -3.97 -3.98
CA THR A 153 46.95 -4.54 -3.43
C THR A 153 45.73 -3.64 -3.71
N THR A 154 45.96 -2.33 -3.79
CA THR A 154 44.89 -1.36 -4.18
C THR A 154 44.42 -1.59 -5.61
N ALA A 155 45.33 -1.96 -6.55
CA ALA A 155 44.93 -2.31 -7.91
C ALA A 155 44.05 -3.57 -7.94
N VAL A 156 44.33 -4.55 -7.08
CA VAL A 156 43.46 -5.75 -6.95
C VAL A 156 42.07 -5.36 -6.49
N VAL A 157 41.95 -4.53 -5.43
CA VAL A 157 40.66 -4.05 -4.90
C VAL A 157 39.90 -3.26 -5.97
N LEU A 158 40.59 -2.37 -6.71
CA LEU A 158 39.95 -1.55 -7.74
C LEU A 158 39.46 -2.42 -8.92
N ALA A 159 40.21 -3.41 -9.35
CA ALA A 159 39.81 -4.38 -10.38
C ALA A 159 38.56 -5.17 -9.93
N GLN A 160 38.55 -5.65 -8.69
CA GLN A 160 37.43 -6.34 -8.11
C GLN A 160 36.18 -5.44 -8.02
N VAL A 161 36.32 -4.19 -7.56
CA VAL A 161 35.21 -3.21 -7.51
C VAL A 161 34.64 -2.95 -8.90
N PHE A 162 35.49 -2.70 -9.88
CA PHE A 162 35.06 -2.39 -11.25
C PHE A 162 34.20 -3.49 -11.85
N VAL A 163 34.56 -4.74 -11.64
CA VAL A 163 33.86 -5.91 -12.22
C VAL A 163 32.67 -6.36 -11.35
N ALA A 164 32.71 -6.14 -10.03
CA ALA A 164 31.71 -6.68 -9.10
C ALA A 164 30.59 -5.69 -8.77
N MET A 165 30.86 -4.38 -8.75
CA MET A 165 29.87 -3.36 -8.39
C MET A 165 28.60 -3.40 -9.25
N PRO A 166 28.64 -3.65 -10.57
CA PRO A 166 27.44 -3.76 -11.40
C PRO A 166 26.44 -4.81 -10.89
N TYR A 167 26.89 -5.93 -10.31
CA TYR A 167 26.00 -6.97 -9.78
C TYR A 167 25.13 -6.47 -8.63
N LEU A 168 25.71 -5.69 -7.72
CA LEU A 168 24.97 -5.01 -6.66
C LEU A 168 24.02 -3.96 -7.22
N VAL A 169 24.52 -3.11 -8.13
CA VAL A 169 23.76 -1.99 -8.68
C VAL A 169 22.52 -2.47 -9.43
N VAL A 170 22.68 -3.46 -10.33
CA VAL A 170 21.56 -4.00 -11.13
C VAL A 170 20.52 -4.67 -10.25
N THR A 171 20.96 -5.49 -9.29
CA THR A 171 20.06 -6.21 -8.38
C THR A 171 19.25 -5.24 -7.54
N LEU A 172 19.90 -4.22 -6.98
CA LEU A 172 19.26 -3.24 -6.13
C LEU A 172 18.38 -2.27 -6.93
N GLU A 173 18.84 -1.79 -8.09
CA GLU A 173 18.06 -0.91 -8.98
C GLU A 173 16.76 -1.58 -9.42
N ALA A 174 16.80 -2.84 -9.83
CA ALA A 174 15.63 -3.61 -10.24
C ALA A 174 14.61 -3.71 -9.09
N ALA A 175 15.06 -4.02 -7.88
CA ALA A 175 14.20 -4.08 -6.70
C ALA A 175 13.63 -2.71 -6.31
N LEU A 176 14.42 -1.64 -6.44
CA LEU A 176 13.96 -0.28 -6.16
C LEU A 176 12.92 0.23 -7.16
N ARG A 177 12.99 -0.21 -8.41
CA ARG A 177 12.02 0.18 -9.46
C ARG A 177 10.72 -0.61 -9.41
N SER A 178 10.79 -1.88 -9.05
CA SER A 178 9.60 -2.76 -8.96
C SER A 178 8.81 -2.60 -7.67
N ARG A 179 9.35 -1.87 -6.69
CA ARG A 179 8.68 -1.70 -5.40
C ARG A 179 7.53 -0.70 -5.48
N ASP A 180 6.56 -0.93 -4.63
CA ASP A 180 5.50 0.03 -4.36
C ASP A 180 6.04 1.28 -3.63
N THR A 181 5.70 2.47 -4.10
CA THR A 181 6.12 3.76 -3.53
C THR A 181 5.15 4.30 -2.47
N HIS A 182 4.05 3.60 -2.19
CA HIS A 182 3.05 4.03 -1.21
C HIS A 182 3.63 4.25 0.19
N ALA A 183 4.54 3.38 0.66
CA ALA A 183 5.20 3.54 1.95
C ALA A 183 6.01 4.84 2.05
N GLU A 184 6.71 5.24 0.99
CA GLU A 184 7.47 6.50 0.96
C GLU A 184 6.55 7.72 0.93
N THR A 185 5.49 7.65 0.14
CA THR A 185 4.46 8.70 0.07
C THR A 185 3.81 8.89 1.44
N THR A 186 3.40 7.80 2.08
CA THR A 186 2.86 7.82 3.45
C THR A 186 3.86 8.42 4.45
N ALA A 187 5.14 8.06 4.39
CA ALA A 187 6.14 8.64 5.29
C ALA A 187 6.29 10.15 5.08
N ARG A 188 6.18 10.63 3.84
CA ARG A 188 6.23 12.08 3.52
C ARG A 188 5.01 12.84 4.03
N THR A 189 3.79 12.27 3.94
CA THR A 189 2.59 12.88 4.51
C THR A 189 2.67 13.00 6.02
N LEU A 190 3.32 12.03 6.68
CA LEU A 190 3.60 12.07 8.13
C LEU A 190 4.72 13.06 8.53
N GLY A 191 5.36 13.73 7.57
CA GLY A 191 6.40 14.74 7.83
C GLY A 191 7.83 14.20 7.86
N ALA A 192 8.08 12.98 7.37
CA ALA A 192 9.43 12.45 7.29
C ALA A 192 10.26 13.21 6.26
N GLY A 193 11.41 13.74 6.70
CA GLY A 193 12.40 14.35 5.78
C GLY A 193 13.07 13.29 4.89
N PRO A 194 13.71 13.73 3.77
CA PRO A 194 14.28 12.81 2.77
C PRO A 194 15.24 11.77 3.35
N TRP A 195 16.06 12.18 4.31
CA TRP A 195 17.03 11.29 4.96
C TRP A 195 16.34 10.23 5.83
N ARG A 196 15.28 10.61 6.53
CA ARG A 196 14.49 9.66 7.35
C ARG A 196 13.72 8.67 6.48
N VAL A 197 13.14 9.13 5.36
CA VAL A 197 12.49 8.24 4.38
C VAL A 197 13.53 7.25 3.85
N LEU A 198 14.72 7.70 3.47
CA LEU A 198 15.77 6.84 2.95
C LEU A 198 16.19 5.76 3.97
N THR A 199 16.54 6.18 5.19
CA THR A 199 17.16 5.28 6.19
C THR A 199 16.17 4.41 6.94
N GLN A 200 14.93 4.87 7.16
CA GLN A 200 13.94 4.15 7.96
C GLN A 200 12.82 3.49 7.13
N VAL A 201 12.70 3.82 5.84
CA VAL A 201 11.66 3.22 4.97
C VAL A 201 12.31 2.56 3.76
N THR A 202 13.03 3.32 2.92
CA THR A 202 13.57 2.84 1.64
C THR A 202 14.59 1.72 1.80
N LEU A 203 15.66 1.97 2.59
CA LEU A 203 16.75 0.99 2.76
C LEU A 203 16.31 -0.27 3.50
N PRO A 204 15.51 -0.23 4.59
CA PRO A 204 15.01 -1.44 5.22
C PRO A 204 14.12 -2.30 4.32
N LEU A 205 13.27 -1.68 3.50
CA LEU A 205 12.44 -2.40 2.52
C LEU A 205 13.29 -3.01 1.39
N ALA A 206 14.39 -2.37 1.01
CA ALA A 206 15.32 -2.86 0.00
C ALA A 206 16.40 -3.82 0.58
N ALA A 207 16.46 -4.01 1.91
CA ALA A 207 17.52 -4.79 2.56
C ALA A 207 17.68 -6.22 2.01
N PRO A 208 16.63 -6.99 1.68
CA PRO A 208 16.80 -8.32 1.06
C PRO A 208 17.49 -8.26 -0.30
N ALA A 209 17.19 -7.25 -1.12
CA ALA A 209 17.82 -7.04 -2.42
C ALA A 209 19.28 -6.56 -2.27
N MET A 210 19.52 -5.68 -1.30
CA MET A 210 20.88 -5.24 -0.93
C MET A 210 21.75 -6.43 -0.49
N ALA A 211 21.25 -7.30 0.37
CA ALA A 211 21.97 -8.48 0.83
C ALA A 211 22.29 -9.42 -0.34
N ARG A 212 21.33 -9.71 -1.21
CA ARG A 212 21.52 -10.54 -2.41
C ARG A 212 22.55 -9.93 -3.37
N GLY A 213 22.40 -8.64 -3.68
CA GLY A 213 23.32 -7.92 -4.56
C GLY A 213 24.74 -7.85 -4.00
N THR A 214 24.89 -7.63 -2.70
CA THR A 214 26.20 -7.62 -2.00
C THR A 214 26.89 -8.99 -2.08
N ALA A 215 26.14 -10.07 -1.88
CA ALA A 215 26.70 -11.41 -1.98
C ALA A 215 27.10 -11.80 -3.41
N LEU A 216 26.31 -11.40 -4.40
CA LEU A 216 26.67 -11.57 -5.80
C LEU A 216 27.96 -10.80 -6.14
N ALA A 217 28.09 -9.57 -5.64
CA ALA A 217 29.30 -8.77 -5.81
C ALA A 217 30.50 -9.40 -5.09
N LEU A 218 30.33 -9.89 -3.86
CA LEU A 218 31.37 -10.59 -3.12
C LEU A 218 31.83 -11.87 -3.83
N GLY A 219 30.88 -12.72 -4.29
CA GLY A 219 31.19 -13.92 -5.05
C GLY A 219 31.93 -13.63 -6.36
N ARG A 220 31.50 -12.55 -7.05
CA ARG A 220 32.16 -12.11 -8.28
C ARG A 220 33.56 -11.55 -8.01
N SER A 221 33.76 -10.80 -6.93
CA SER A 221 35.08 -10.33 -6.50
C SER A 221 36.03 -11.50 -6.16
N LEU A 222 35.52 -12.54 -5.49
CA LEU A 222 36.29 -13.69 -5.07
C LEU A 222 36.83 -14.50 -6.28
N GLY A 223 36.03 -14.60 -7.34
CA GLY A 223 36.40 -15.29 -8.57
C GLY A 223 37.14 -14.42 -9.62
N GLU A 224 37.47 -13.15 -9.28
CA GLU A 224 38.11 -12.27 -10.27
C GLU A 224 39.56 -12.63 -10.52
N PHE A 225 39.87 -12.84 -11.80
CA PHE A 225 41.17 -13.24 -12.29
C PHE A 225 41.70 -12.32 -13.41
N GLY A 226 40.91 -12.15 -14.48
CA GLY A 226 41.38 -11.55 -15.73
C GLY A 226 41.76 -10.09 -15.64
N ALA A 227 40.93 -9.29 -14.95
CA ALA A 227 41.22 -7.87 -14.74
C ALA A 227 42.39 -7.70 -13.74
N THR A 228 42.46 -8.58 -12.74
CA THR A 228 43.52 -8.54 -11.74
C THR A 228 44.89 -8.85 -12.34
N ILE A 229 45.03 -9.90 -13.16
CA ILE A 229 46.34 -10.23 -13.78
C ILE A 229 46.83 -9.14 -14.73
N ALA A 230 45.90 -8.53 -15.50
CA ALA A 230 46.22 -7.49 -16.47
C ALA A 230 46.61 -6.14 -15.81
N PHE A 231 45.99 -5.77 -14.68
CA PHE A 231 46.18 -4.48 -14.01
C PHE A 231 47.12 -4.53 -12.81
N ALA A 232 47.04 -5.58 -11.97
CA ALA A 232 47.82 -5.73 -10.75
C ALA A 232 48.99 -6.71 -10.86
N GLY A 233 49.03 -7.54 -11.92
CA GLY A 233 50.04 -8.59 -12.07
C GLY A 233 49.86 -9.71 -11.05
N SER A 234 50.97 -10.50 -10.81
CA SER A 234 50.98 -11.62 -9.87
C SER A 234 52.24 -11.62 -9.02
N ARG A 235 52.22 -10.85 -7.92
CA ARG A 235 53.30 -10.83 -6.92
C ARG A 235 52.84 -11.52 -5.65
N GLU A 236 53.62 -12.51 -5.21
CA GLU A 236 53.30 -13.25 -3.99
C GLU A 236 53.19 -12.34 -2.77
N GLY A 237 52.14 -12.57 -1.95
CA GLY A 237 51.85 -11.76 -0.77
C GLY A 237 51.32 -10.36 -1.04
N VAL A 238 51.36 -9.86 -2.29
CA VAL A 238 50.92 -8.46 -2.64
C VAL A 238 49.74 -8.44 -3.57
N THR A 239 49.75 -9.21 -4.69
CA THR A 239 48.69 -9.19 -5.71
C THR A 239 48.22 -10.57 -6.15
N ARG A 240 48.92 -11.65 -5.74
CA ARG A 240 48.55 -13.01 -6.08
C ARG A 240 47.34 -13.49 -5.28
N THR A 241 46.14 -13.30 -5.81
CA THR A 241 44.89 -13.83 -5.23
C THR A 241 44.75 -15.34 -5.48
N MET A 242 43.79 -16.02 -4.81
CA MET A 242 43.56 -17.47 -5.02
C MET A 242 43.34 -17.86 -6.49
N PRO A 243 42.48 -17.16 -7.29
CA PRO A 243 42.36 -17.50 -8.71
C PRO A 243 43.66 -17.39 -9.48
N LEU A 244 44.51 -16.41 -9.16
CA LEU A 244 45.84 -16.26 -9.73
C LEU A 244 46.78 -17.36 -9.27
N ALA A 245 46.77 -17.76 -8.01
CA ALA A 245 47.55 -18.89 -7.49
C ALA A 245 47.13 -20.21 -8.16
N ILE A 246 45.83 -20.49 -8.27
CA ILE A 246 45.30 -21.67 -8.96
C ILE A 246 45.80 -21.74 -10.42
N TYR A 247 45.75 -20.59 -11.12
CA TYR A 247 46.21 -20.53 -12.51
C TYR A 247 47.70 -20.82 -12.67
N LEU A 248 48.55 -20.31 -11.79
CA LEU A 248 49.97 -20.54 -11.83
C LEU A 248 50.37 -21.97 -11.40
N GLU A 249 49.74 -22.48 -10.32
CA GLU A 249 50.02 -23.82 -9.79
C GLU A 249 49.46 -24.94 -10.70
N LYS A 250 48.50 -24.65 -11.57
CA LYS A 250 47.92 -25.64 -12.47
C LYS A 250 48.95 -26.36 -13.34
N GLU A 251 50.05 -25.69 -13.73
CA GLU A 251 51.08 -26.23 -14.60
C GLU A 251 52.22 -26.89 -13.81
N SER A 252 52.50 -26.47 -12.58
CA SER A 252 53.56 -26.94 -11.70
C SER A 252 53.12 -28.01 -10.71
N ASP A 253 52.01 -27.80 -10.01
CA ASP A 253 51.42 -28.69 -9.00
C ASP A 253 49.90 -28.72 -9.10
N THR A 254 49.38 -29.62 -9.93
CA THR A 254 47.94 -29.79 -10.13
C THR A 254 47.20 -30.16 -8.83
N ALA A 255 47.85 -30.82 -7.87
CA ALA A 255 47.21 -31.21 -6.61
C ALA A 255 46.93 -29.97 -5.73
N THR A 256 47.88 -29.05 -5.61
CA THR A 256 47.70 -27.76 -4.91
C THR A 256 46.69 -26.89 -5.62
N ALA A 257 46.71 -26.81 -6.96
CA ALA A 257 45.72 -26.05 -7.72
C ALA A 257 44.28 -26.56 -7.49
N LEU A 258 44.06 -27.87 -7.49
CA LEU A 258 42.75 -28.46 -7.20
C LEU A 258 42.33 -28.24 -5.75
N ALA A 259 43.24 -28.31 -4.79
CA ALA A 259 42.98 -28.04 -3.39
C ALA A 259 42.47 -26.58 -3.18
N LEU A 260 43.19 -25.61 -3.75
CA LEU A 260 42.80 -24.21 -3.71
C LEU A 260 41.45 -23.95 -4.42
N ALA A 261 41.22 -24.61 -5.57
CA ALA A 261 39.97 -24.48 -6.32
C ALA A 261 38.74 -24.96 -5.54
N VAL A 262 38.87 -26.12 -4.84
CA VAL A 262 37.77 -26.63 -4.00
C VAL A 262 37.47 -25.71 -2.82
N VAL A 263 38.49 -25.15 -2.17
CA VAL A 263 38.30 -24.16 -1.09
C VAL A 263 37.62 -22.91 -1.62
N LEU A 264 38.01 -22.40 -2.79
CA LEU A 264 37.40 -21.24 -3.43
C LEU A 264 35.90 -21.48 -3.73
N ILE A 265 35.56 -22.65 -4.27
CA ILE A 265 34.19 -23.06 -4.55
C ILE A 265 33.39 -23.23 -3.24
N GLY A 266 33.98 -23.90 -2.24
CA GLY A 266 33.36 -24.04 -0.93
C GLY A 266 33.04 -22.69 -0.28
N LEU A 267 33.98 -21.75 -0.32
CA LEU A 267 33.78 -20.39 0.17
C LEU A 267 32.68 -19.65 -0.61
N SER A 268 32.71 -19.78 -1.95
CA SER A 268 31.66 -19.20 -2.80
C SER A 268 30.30 -19.80 -2.50
N PHE A 269 30.20 -21.12 -2.29
CA PHE A 269 28.98 -21.82 -1.93
C PHE A 269 28.41 -21.33 -0.58
N ILE A 270 29.29 -21.15 0.43
CA ILE A 270 28.90 -20.62 1.74
C ILE A 270 28.37 -19.19 1.61
N ILE A 271 29.07 -18.33 0.85
CA ILE A 271 28.67 -16.93 0.64
C ILE A 271 27.31 -16.85 -0.04
N VAL A 272 27.13 -17.56 -1.16
CA VAL A 272 25.86 -17.57 -1.89
C VAL A 272 24.77 -18.24 -1.07
N GLY A 273 25.07 -19.37 -0.42
CA GLY A 273 24.14 -20.08 0.46
C GLY A 273 23.63 -19.23 1.62
N ALA A 274 24.50 -18.45 2.25
CA ALA A 274 24.12 -17.55 3.33
C ALA A 274 23.08 -16.50 2.91
N THR A 275 23.00 -16.15 1.63
CA THR A 275 22.01 -15.17 1.13
C THR A 275 20.66 -15.78 0.77
N THR A 276 20.58 -17.09 0.64
CA THR A 276 19.33 -17.82 0.39
C THR A 276 18.59 -18.15 1.69
N VAL A 277 19.25 -18.02 2.85
CA VAL A 277 18.66 -18.23 4.18
C VAL A 277 17.78 -17.04 4.54
N ASP A 278 16.55 -17.31 4.92
CA ASP A 278 15.65 -16.28 5.45
C ASP A 278 16.02 -15.93 6.91
N TRP A 279 17.00 -15.04 7.04
CA TRP A 279 17.49 -14.58 8.34
C TRP A 279 16.42 -13.87 9.15
N SER A 280 15.43 -13.26 8.51
CA SER A 280 14.35 -12.54 9.19
C SER A 280 13.43 -13.52 9.95
N GLY A 281 13.12 -14.65 9.33
CA GLY A 281 12.39 -15.74 9.97
C GLY A 281 13.18 -16.43 11.09
N LEU A 282 14.49 -16.61 10.89
CA LEU A 282 15.37 -17.25 11.88
C LEU A 282 15.57 -16.37 13.13
N VAL A 283 15.82 -15.08 12.94
CA VAL A 283 15.97 -14.11 14.04
C VAL A 283 14.63 -13.92 14.76
N GLY A 284 13.52 -13.85 14.04
CA GLY A 284 12.18 -13.81 14.63
C GLY A 284 11.90 -15.04 15.50
N ALA A 285 12.20 -16.23 15.02
CA ALA A 285 12.03 -17.48 15.78
C ALA A 285 12.94 -17.55 17.02
N LEU A 286 14.17 -17.04 16.94
CA LEU A 286 15.09 -16.99 18.09
C LEU A 286 14.65 -15.96 19.14
N LEU A 287 14.09 -14.83 18.71
CA LEU A 287 13.59 -13.81 19.65
C LEU A 287 12.30 -14.25 20.33
N THR A 288 11.40 -14.95 19.64
CA THR A 288 10.20 -15.54 20.26
C THR A 288 10.55 -16.67 21.21
N ALA A 289 11.49 -17.53 20.87
CA ALA A 289 11.97 -18.60 21.76
C ALA A 289 12.67 -18.05 23.02
N ARG A 290 13.29 -16.88 22.93
CA ARG A 290 13.89 -16.18 24.08
C ARG A 290 12.83 -15.55 24.99
N GLN A 291 11.79 -14.95 24.41
CA GLN A 291 10.65 -14.41 25.17
C GLN A 291 9.82 -15.48 25.86
N GLU A 292 9.69 -16.67 25.27
CA GLU A 292 9.02 -17.81 25.91
C GLU A 292 9.85 -18.36 27.09
N ARG A 293 11.18 -18.29 27.05
CA ARG A 293 12.04 -18.66 28.18
C ARG A 293 12.03 -17.63 29.32
N ASP A 294 12.03 -16.34 28.99
CA ASP A 294 11.98 -15.26 29.99
C ASP A 294 10.57 -15.08 30.59
N GLY A 295 9.52 -15.60 29.94
CA GLY A 295 8.14 -15.60 30.44
C GLY A 295 7.77 -16.76 31.36
N GLN A 296 8.66 -17.73 31.56
CA GLN A 296 8.38 -18.93 32.37
C GLN A 296 8.90 -18.85 33.80
N GLU A 297 9.50 -17.74 34.19
CA GLU A 297 10.09 -17.57 35.53
C GLU A 297 9.47 -16.39 36.30
N VAL A 298 8.14 -16.40 36.50
CA VAL A 298 7.46 -15.82 37.68
C VAL A 298 6.03 -16.40 37.76
N VAL A 299 5.91 -17.61 38.24
CA VAL A 299 4.67 -18.05 38.86
C VAL A 299 4.87 -17.96 40.38
N LEU A 300 4.40 -16.87 40.96
CA LEU A 300 4.18 -16.78 42.37
C LEU A 300 2.90 -17.58 42.75
N PRO A 301 2.92 -18.40 43.80
CA PRO A 301 1.76 -19.19 44.20
C PRO A 301 0.70 -18.28 44.79
N SER A 302 -0.51 -18.42 44.28
CA SER A 302 -1.72 -17.92 44.93
C SER A 302 -2.10 -18.89 46.02
N GLU A 303 -1.94 -18.54 47.29
CA GLU A 303 -2.64 -19.17 48.38
C GLU A 303 -3.32 -18.14 49.27
N LEU A 304 -4.60 -18.49 49.56
CA LEU A 304 -5.42 -18.22 50.74
C LEU A 304 -6.14 -16.88 50.79
N SER A 305 -7.39 -16.94 50.48
CA SER A 305 -8.58 -17.10 51.32
C SER A 305 -9.14 -15.86 51.98
N SER A 306 -10.37 -15.61 51.58
CA SER A 306 -11.59 -15.35 52.37
C SER A 306 -11.57 -14.38 53.53
N ASP A 307 -12.59 -13.53 53.47
CA ASP A 307 -13.36 -12.94 54.53
C ASP A 307 -12.77 -11.75 55.29
N GLU A 308 -13.35 -10.57 55.10
CA GLU A 308 -14.16 -9.88 56.11
C GLU A 308 -14.60 -8.50 55.59
N GLU A 309 -15.88 -8.26 55.62
CA GLU A 309 -16.53 -6.97 55.59
C GLU A 309 -16.09 -6.14 56.80
N SER A 310 -15.73 -4.89 56.62
CA SER A 310 -16.05 -3.85 57.60
C SER A 310 -15.99 -2.46 56.98
N ASP A 311 -17.06 -1.74 57.23
CA ASP A 311 -17.26 -0.30 57.07
C ASP A 311 -16.11 0.55 57.64
N GLY A 312 -15.83 1.68 57.01
CA GLY A 312 -14.97 2.68 57.59
C GLY A 312 -14.61 3.85 56.70
N GLU A 313 -15.46 4.84 56.73
CA GLU A 313 -15.17 6.29 56.62
C GLU A 313 -14.01 6.81 55.75
N VAL A 314 -14.41 7.70 54.84
CA VAL A 314 -13.61 8.68 54.10
C VAL A 314 -12.96 9.71 55.05
N PRO A 315 -11.71 10.10 54.86
CA PRO A 315 -11.37 11.50 54.95
C PRO A 315 -10.83 12.05 53.63
N SER A 316 -11.53 13.08 53.17
CA SER A 316 -11.10 14.11 52.25
C SER A 316 -9.93 14.91 52.82
N SER A 317 -8.82 15.02 52.10
CA SER A 317 -8.02 16.27 52.05
C SER A 317 -7.00 16.22 50.91
N ALA A 318 -7.26 16.96 49.87
CA ALA A 318 -6.51 18.09 49.34
C ALA A 318 -4.99 17.90 49.13
N GLY A 319 -4.61 17.92 47.86
CA GLY A 319 -3.21 18.04 47.45
C GLY A 319 -3.12 18.08 45.92
N THR A 320 -3.79 19.02 45.29
CA THR A 320 -3.69 19.33 43.87
C THR A 320 -2.32 19.89 43.52
N ALA A 321 -1.51 19.10 42.83
CA ALA A 321 -0.50 19.62 41.94
C ALA A 321 -0.86 19.16 40.51
N SER A 322 -1.86 19.81 39.93
CA SER A 322 -2.20 19.75 38.51
C SER A 322 -1.10 20.43 37.72
N ALA A 323 -0.15 19.68 37.21
CA ALA A 323 0.68 20.15 36.11
C ALA A 323 -0.23 20.25 34.88
N LYS A 324 -0.73 21.45 34.68
CA LYS A 324 -1.49 21.87 33.48
C LYS A 324 -0.59 21.70 32.26
N ALA A 325 -0.71 20.56 31.58
CA ALA A 325 -0.24 20.41 30.20
C ALA A 325 -1.06 21.39 29.32
N PRO A 326 -0.47 22.03 28.33
CA PRO A 326 -1.21 22.95 27.47
C PRO A 326 -2.27 22.16 26.69
N GLN A 327 -3.52 22.32 27.12
CA GLN A 327 -4.71 21.71 26.52
C GLN A 327 -5.23 22.45 25.28
N ASP A 328 -4.47 23.40 24.71
CA ASP A 328 -5.01 24.35 23.73
C ASP A 328 -4.49 24.15 22.30
N SER A 329 -4.48 22.95 21.77
CA SER A 329 -4.39 22.81 20.29
C SER A 329 -4.55 21.39 19.75
N ILE A 330 -5.05 20.43 20.50
CA ILE A 330 -5.21 19.06 20.01
C ILE A 330 -6.62 18.91 19.45
N GLY A 331 -6.73 18.74 18.11
CA GLY A 331 -7.86 18.09 17.47
C GLY A 331 -9.13 18.91 17.22
N ARG A 332 -9.09 20.25 17.18
CA ARG A 332 -10.25 21.03 16.71
C ARG A 332 -10.24 21.09 15.19
N GLY A 333 -11.19 20.43 14.55
CA GLY A 333 -11.41 20.51 13.11
C GLY A 333 -11.54 21.93 12.63
N GLN A 334 -11.00 22.22 11.46
CA GLN A 334 -11.06 23.54 10.82
C GLN A 334 -11.73 23.41 9.46
N ASP A 335 -12.31 24.53 9.00
CA ASP A 335 -12.86 24.65 7.65
C ASP A 335 -11.76 24.50 6.60
N LEU A 336 -12.11 23.89 5.47
CA LEU A 336 -11.23 23.70 4.33
C LEU A 336 -11.86 24.35 3.10
N GLN A 337 -11.11 25.22 2.44
CA GLN A 337 -11.45 25.79 1.15
C GLN A 337 -10.43 25.34 0.11
N VAL A 338 -10.91 24.82 -1.00
CA VAL A 338 -10.08 24.27 -2.08
C VAL A 338 -10.58 24.81 -3.40
N ALA A 339 -9.78 25.63 -4.05
CA ALA A 339 -10.06 26.13 -5.39
C ALA A 339 -8.79 25.98 -6.23
N PHE A 340 -8.80 25.13 -7.26
CA PHE A 340 -7.64 24.95 -8.16
C PHE A 340 -8.04 24.42 -9.53
N GLU A 341 -7.13 24.64 -10.49
CA GLU A 341 -7.21 24.08 -11.83
C GLU A 341 -5.92 23.33 -12.14
N LEU A 342 -6.05 22.07 -12.54
CA LEU A 342 -4.95 21.20 -13.01
C LEU A 342 -5.20 20.77 -14.46
N PRO A 343 -4.77 21.54 -15.46
CA PRO A 343 -5.03 21.25 -16.88
C PRO A 343 -4.49 19.89 -17.32
N GLN A 344 -3.35 19.47 -16.77
CA GLN A 344 -2.70 18.18 -17.10
C GLN A 344 -3.55 16.96 -16.71
N ARG A 345 -4.55 17.15 -15.82
CA ARG A 345 -5.45 16.10 -15.31
C ARG A 345 -6.91 16.37 -15.62
N ASP A 346 -7.20 17.46 -16.29
CA ASP A 346 -8.56 17.95 -16.56
C ASP A 346 -9.41 18.05 -15.29
N VAL A 347 -8.84 18.66 -14.23
CA VAL A 347 -9.50 18.81 -12.92
C VAL A 347 -9.61 20.29 -12.58
N VAL A 348 -10.84 20.76 -12.42
CA VAL A 348 -11.17 22.11 -11.94
C VAL A 348 -12.13 21.96 -10.76
N VAL A 349 -11.69 22.33 -9.58
CA VAL A 349 -12.42 22.12 -8.34
C VAL A 349 -12.54 23.42 -7.57
N ASP A 350 -13.76 23.69 -7.11
CA ASP A 350 -14.08 24.70 -6.12
C ASP A 350 -15.02 24.06 -5.11
N LEU A 351 -14.54 23.83 -3.86
CA LEU A 351 -15.31 23.19 -2.81
C LEU A 351 -14.95 23.74 -1.43
N GLU A 352 -15.92 23.69 -0.55
CA GLU A 352 -15.77 24.04 0.86
C GLU A 352 -16.20 22.86 1.75
N VAL A 353 -15.45 22.68 2.85
CA VAL A 353 -15.74 21.70 3.89
C VAL A 353 -15.85 22.46 5.21
N GLU A 354 -17.01 22.42 5.83
CA GLU A 354 -17.26 23.10 7.10
C GLU A 354 -16.46 22.46 8.25
N ALA A 355 -16.04 23.31 9.20
CA ALA A 355 -15.30 22.87 10.36
C ALA A 355 -16.10 21.85 11.20
N ARG A 356 -15.45 20.79 11.65
CA ARG A 356 -16.00 19.73 12.50
C ARG A 356 -17.16 18.95 11.89
N ARG A 357 -17.28 18.98 10.57
CA ARG A 357 -18.27 18.19 9.81
C ARG A 357 -17.58 17.17 8.93
N THR A 358 -18.34 16.17 8.56
CA THR A 358 -17.93 15.17 7.60
C THR A 358 -18.51 15.49 6.24
N THR A 359 -17.66 15.79 5.26
CA THR A 359 -18.04 15.98 3.86
C THR A 359 -17.56 14.80 3.04
N ALA A 360 -18.46 14.14 2.32
CA ALA A 360 -18.11 13.08 1.41
C ALA A 360 -17.87 13.61 0.00
N LEU A 361 -16.78 13.18 -0.61
CA LEU A 361 -16.45 13.44 -2.01
C LEU A 361 -16.72 12.17 -2.82
N ILE A 362 -17.73 12.22 -3.68
CA ILE A 362 -18.19 11.09 -4.48
C ILE A 362 -18.11 11.38 -5.98
N GLY A 363 -18.21 10.35 -6.80
CA GLY A 363 -18.20 10.47 -8.27
C GLY A 363 -17.66 9.21 -8.95
N PRO A 364 -17.78 9.09 -10.27
CA PRO A 364 -17.29 7.95 -11.02
C PRO A 364 -15.77 7.78 -10.92
N ASN A 365 -15.26 6.59 -11.28
CA ASN A 365 -13.84 6.36 -11.34
C ASN A 365 -13.20 7.30 -12.39
N GLY A 366 -12.04 7.87 -12.03
CA GLY A 366 -11.36 8.86 -12.89
C GLY A 366 -11.91 10.30 -12.79
N SER A 367 -12.91 10.58 -11.96
CA SER A 367 -13.48 11.94 -11.81
C SER A 367 -12.56 12.94 -11.10
N GLY A 368 -11.39 12.54 -10.59
CA GLY A 368 -10.42 13.45 -9.95
C GLY A 368 -10.41 13.42 -8.41
N LYS A 369 -11.21 12.57 -7.73
CA LYS A 369 -11.28 12.49 -6.25
C LYS A 369 -9.92 12.36 -5.57
N SER A 370 -9.12 11.37 -5.97
CA SER A 370 -7.78 11.16 -5.40
C SER A 370 -6.79 12.28 -5.75
N THR A 371 -7.05 13.03 -6.84
CA THR A 371 -6.30 14.26 -7.16
C THR A 371 -6.60 15.35 -6.13
N VAL A 372 -7.87 15.57 -5.79
CA VAL A 372 -8.28 16.51 -4.73
C VAL A 372 -7.64 16.12 -3.40
N CYS A 373 -7.74 14.86 -3.00
CA CYS A 373 -7.10 14.36 -1.77
C CYS A 373 -5.59 14.61 -1.76
N SER A 374 -4.92 14.39 -2.90
CA SER A 374 -3.47 14.58 -3.05
C SER A 374 -3.07 16.05 -2.96
N VAL A 375 -3.86 16.96 -3.55
CA VAL A 375 -3.64 18.41 -3.47
C VAL A 375 -3.85 18.89 -2.02
N VAL A 376 -4.94 18.50 -1.37
CA VAL A 376 -5.23 18.86 0.02
C VAL A 376 -4.13 18.35 0.97
N ALA A 377 -3.66 17.12 0.77
CA ALA A 377 -2.59 16.54 1.56
C ALA A 377 -1.19 17.12 1.26
N GLY A 378 -1.01 17.90 0.18
CA GLY A 378 0.27 18.47 -0.22
C GLY A 378 1.23 17.50 -0.89
N LEU A 379 0.67 16.52 -1.60
CA LEU A 379 1.40 15.59 -2.46
C LEU A 379 1.47 16.09 -3.91
N LEU A 380 0.54 16.95 -4.28
CA LEU A 380 0.48 17.68 -5.55
C LEU A 380 0.28 19.16 -5.26
N ASP A 381 0.85 20.00 -6.10
CA ASP A 381 0.68 21.45 -6.03
C ASP A 381 -0.67 21.83 -6.64
N ALA A 382 -1.35 22.81 -6.05
CA ALA A 382 -2.56 23.43 -6.59
C ALA A 382 -2.17 24.45 -7.66
N GLU A 383 -1.80 23.97 -8.87
CA GLU A 383 -1.54 24.88 -9.99
C GLU A 383 -2.77 25.79 -10.17
N ASN A 384 -2.57 27.08 -10.46
CA ASN A 384 -3.63 28.06 -10.69
C ASN A 384 -4.76 28.05 -9.62
N GLY A 385 -4.39 28.03 -8.33
CA GLY A 385 -5.39 27.98 -7.30
C GLY A 385 -4.86 28.14 -5.90
N GLN A 386 -5.68 27.75 -4.91
CA GLN A 386 -5.29 27.80 -3.51
C GLN A 386 -5.98 26.72 -2.67
N VAL A 387 -5.31 26.33 -1.59
CA VAL A 387 -5.85 25.49 -0.52
C VAL A 387 -5.70 26.22 0.80
N VAL A 388 -6.79 26.43 1.50
CA VAL A 388 -6.85 27.13 2.78
C VAL A 388 -7.47 26.23 3.84
N LEU A 389 -6.82 26.12 5.00
CA LEU A 389 -7.32 25.37 6.16
C LEU A 389 -7.34 26.28 7.38
N GLY A 390 -8.54 26.57 7.90
CA GLY A 390 -8.74 27.46 9.06
C GLY A 390 -8.13 28.84 8.85
N GLY A 391 -8.33 29.44 7.70
CA GLY A 391 -7.77 30.74 7.31
C GLY A 391 -6.28 30.73 6.97
N ARG A 392 -5.59 29.58 7.10
CA ARG A 392 -4.17 29.44 6.74
C ARG A 392 -4.03 28.94 5.30
N VAL A 393 -3.36 29.70 4.44
CA VAL A 393 -3.02 29.25 3.10
C VAL A 393 -1.99 28.13 3.18
N LEU A 394 -2.36 26.94 2.69
CA LEU A 394 -1.48 25.77 2.59
C LEU A 394 -0.80 25.65 1.24
N ASP A 395 -1.46 26.15 0.21
CA ASP A 395 -1.00 26.17 -1.17
C ASP A 395 -1.59 27.37 -1.88
N GLY A 396 -0.83 28.03 -2.74
CA GLY A 396 -1.28 29.21 -3.47
C GLY A 396 -0.15 30.13 -3.91
N PRO A 397 -0.48 31.33 -4.42
CA PRO A 397 0.53 32.28 -4.96
C PRO A 397 1.62 32.69 -3.95
N GLY A 398 1.35 32.55 -2.65
CA GLY A 398 2.28 32.91 -1.58
C GLY A 398 3.24 31.79 -1.15
N GLY A 399 3.12 30.60 -1.69
CA GLY A 399 3.98 29.47 -1.37
C GLY A 399 3.25 28.15 -1.14
N PHE A 400 4.03 27.08 -0.98
CA PHE A 400 3.60 25.71 -0.79
C PHE A 400 4.02 25.18 0.58
N VAL A 401 3.07 24.81 1.40
CA VAL A 401 3.32 24.14 2.67
C VAL A 401 3.46 22.63 2.43
N ARG A 402 4.61 22.06 2.79
CA ARG A 402 4.86 20.61 2.64
C ARG A 402 3.86 19.79 3.46
N ALA A 403 3.45 18.61 2.94
CA ALA A 403 2.46 17.70 3.52
C ALA A 403 2.56 17.55 5.04
N GLY A 404 3.73 17.20 5.59
CA GLY A 404 3.92 16.98 7.03
C GLY A 404 3.78 18.21 7.93
N ARG A 405 3.57 19.43 7.36
CA ARG A 405 3.33 20.68 8.11
C ARG A 405 1.94 21.25 7.90
N ARG A 406 1.08 20.57 7.11
CA ARG A 406 -0.30 21.01 6.82
C ARG A 406 -1.28 20.71 7.94
N GLN A 407 -0.94 19.85 8.90
CA GLN A 407 -1.85 19.31 9.91
C GLN A 407 -3.05 18.59 9.29
N VAL A 408 -2.84 18.00 8.13
CA VAL A 408 -3.75 17.15 7.38
C VAL A 408 -3.24 15.71 7.47
N ALA A 409 -4.06 14.78 7.93
CA ALA A 409 -3.75 13.37 7.89
C ALA A 409 -4.47 12.71 6.70
N LEU A 410 -3.73 12.02 5.85
CA LEU A 410 -4.27 11.28 4.71
C LEU A 410 -4.16 9.78 4.97
N LEU A 411 -5.29 9.10 4.89
CA LEU A 411 -5.38 7.64 4.76
C LEU A 411 -5.81 7.32 3.32
N SER A 412 -4.89 6.82 2.54
CA SER A 412 -5.12 6.39 1.16
C SER A 412 -5.83 5.04 1.11
N GLN A 413 -6.35 4.67 -0.06
CA GLN A 413 -7.05 3.40 -0.32
C GLN A 413 -6.28 2.17 0.18
N GLU A 414 -4.96 2.16 0.03
CA GLU A 414 -4.10 1.21 0.71
C GLU A 414 -3.65 1.78 2.06
N PRO A 415 -3.75 1.03 3.17
CA PRO A 415 -3.40 1.52 4.52
C PRO A 415 -1.96 2.01 4.68
N GLY A 416 -1.04 1.64 3.76
CA GLY A 416 0.35 2.07 3.75
C GLY A 416 1.09 1.79 5.06
N VAL A 417 0.80 0.66 5.72
CA VAL A 417 1.49 0.23 6.94
C VAL A 417 2.91 -0.20 6.60
N PHE A 418 3.89 0.28 7.36
CA PHE A 418 5.29 -0.10 7.19
C PHE A 418 5.49 -1.55 7.63
N THR A 419 5.63 -2.46 6.68
CA THR A 419 5.67 -3.91 6.90
C THR A 419 6.89 -4.38 7.69
N HIS A 420 8.00 -3.66 7.61
CA HIS A 420 9.26 -3.92 8.31
C HIS A 420 9.29 -3.39 9.76
N MET A 421 8.27 -2.64 10.16
CA MET A 421 8.12 -2.12 11.53
C MET A 421 7.04 -2.90 12.28
N SER A 422 7.13 -2.91 13.63
CA SER A 422 6.02 -3.36 14.46
C SER A 422 4.83 -2.39 14.36
N VAL A 423 3.65 -2.82 14.77
CA VAL A 423 2.44 -1.99 14.85
C VAL A 423 2.71 -0.73 15.69
N LEU A 424 3.27 -0.91 16.88
CA LEU A 424 3.67 0.22 17.73
C LEU A 424 4.71 1.12 17.02
N GLY A 425 5.68 0.52 16.34
CA GLY A 425 6.70 1.24 15.57
C GLY A 425 6.11 2.13 14.48
N ASN A 426 5.05 1.70 13.82
CA ASN A 426 4.33 2.48 12.80
C ASN A 426 3.75 3.78 13.36
N VAL A 427 3.11 3.73 14.53
CA VAL A 427 2.50 4.91 15.16
C VAL A 427 3.57 5.80 15.79
N VAL A 428 4.57 5.21 16.46
CA VAL A 428 5.73 5.94 17.00
C VAL A 428 6.47 6.71 15.91
N PHE A 429 6.63 6.11 14.73
CA PHE A 429 7.28 6.77 13.59
C PHE A 429 6.61 8.11 13.23
N ALA A 430 5.28 8.14 13.15
CA ALA A 430 4.51 9.35 12.82
C ALA A 430 4.76 10.47 13.86
N LEU A 431 4.65 10.15 15.15
CA LEU A 431 4.90 11.08 16.23
C LEU A 431 6.34 11.58 16.25
N ARG A 432 7.30 10.71 15.97
CA ARG A 432 8.73 11.09 15.86
C ARG A 432 9.00 12.02 14.68
N CYS A 433 8.24 11.91 13.59
CA CYS A 433 8.33 12.84 12.46
C CYS A 433 7.90 14.25 12.83
N GLN A 434 7.03 14.40 13.85
CA GLN A 434 6.58 15.68 14.39
C GLN A 434 7.49 16.23 15.52
N GLY A 435 8.60 15.56 15.81
CA GLY A 435 9.55 16.02 16.83
C GLY A 435 9.26 15.55 18.26
N VAL A 436 8.21 14.73 18.47
CA VAL A 436 7.88 14.18 19.81
C VAL A 436 9.02 13.29 20.32
N SER A 437 9.38 13.36 21.59
CA SER A 437 10.40 12.50 22.19
C SER A 437 10.04 11.02 22.10
N ARG A 438 11.02 10.10 22.13
CA ARG A 438 10.76 8.66 21.98
C ARG A 438 9.84 8.10 23.07
N ALA A 439 10.07 8.49 24.32
CA ALA A 439 9.26 8.02 25.45
C ALA A 439 7.80 8.48 25.32
N GLU A 440 7.59 9.76 25.03
CA GLU A 440 6.27 10.36 24.83
C GLU A 440 5.56 9.77 23.62
N ALA A 441 6.28 9.60 22.49
CA ALA A 441 5.75 8.98 21.29
C ALA A 441 5.28 7.54 21.55
N THR A 442 6.03 6.77 22.35
CA THR A 442 5.65 5.41 22.71
C THR A 442 4.40 5.38 23.59
N ARG A 443 4.30 6.30 24.57
CA ARG A 443 3.13 6.43 25.43
C ARG A 443 1.87 6.79 24.64
N ARG A 444 1.94 7.84 23.80
CA ARG A 444 0.82 8.27 22.94
C ARG A 444 0.44 7.21 21.93
N ALA A 445 1.41 6.56 21.31
CA ALA A 445 1.14 5.50 20.34
C ALA A 445 0.37 4.32 20.96
N ARG A 446 0.67 3.92 22.20
CA ARG A 446 -0.11 2.89 22.90
C ARG A 446 -1.52 3.34 23.19
N ALA A 447 -1.70 4.58 23.64
CA ALA A 447 -3.04 5.15 23.89
C ALA A 447 -3.89 5.16 22.61
N GLU A 448 -3.31 5.58 21.48
CA GLU A 448 -4.01 5.58 20.19
C GLU A 448 -4.32 4.18 19.69
N LEU A 449 -3.41 3.22 19.85
CA LEU A 449 -3.67 1.83 19.51
C LEU A 449 -4.79 1.23 20.36
N ALA A 450 -4.84 1.54 21.66
CA ALA A 450 -5.93 1.14 22.53
C ALA A 450 -7.27 1.77 22.11
N ALA A 451 -7.28 3.06 21.74
CA ALA A 451 -8.48 3.77 21.29
C ALA A 451 -9.10 3.17 20.01
N VAL A 452 -8.28 2.56 19.14
CA VAL A 452 -8.76 1.85 17.95
C VAL A 452 -8.91 0.33 18.16
N GLY A 453 -8.67 -0.18 19.38
CA GLY A 453 -8.76 -1.61 19.71
C GLY A 453 -7.65 -2.47 19.09
N ALA A 454 -6.45 -1.90 18.88
CA ALA A 454 -5.31 -2.56 18.25
C ALA A 454 -4.05 -2.68 19.14
N ASP A 455 -4.14 -2.40 20.44
CA ASP A 455 -3.01 -2.43 21.37
C ASP A 455 -2.43 -3.84 21.57
N HIS A 456 -3.29 -4.87 21.54
CA HIS A 456 -2.88 -6.28 21.57
C HIS A 456 -2.01 -6.71 20.38
N LEU A 457 -1.97 -5.90 19.31
CA LEU A 457 -1.14 -6.09 18.13
C LEU A 457 0.18 -5.31 18.20
N ALA A 458 0.45 -4.56 19.26
CA ALA A 458 1.54 -3.57 19.34
C ALA A 458 2.93 -4.12 18.96
N SER A 459 3.25 -5.35 19.36
CA SER A 459 4.53 -6.02 19.04
C SER A 459 4.54 -6.72 17.67
N ARG A 460 3.37 -6.91 17.05
CA ARG A 460 3.24 -7.66 15.79
C ARG A 460 3.89 -6.90 14.63
N PRO A 461 4.60 -7.58 13.71
CA PRO A 461 5.09 -6.94 12.48
C PRO A 461 3.94 -6.43 11.61
N GLY A 462 4.09 -5.25 11.02
CA GLY A 462 3.07 -4.66 10.15
C GLY A 462 2.70 -5.51 8.95
N GLY A 463 3.64 -6.30 8.42
CA GLY A 463 3.39 -7.24 7.32
C GLY A 463 2.57 -8.49 7.68
N ALA A 464 2.28 -8.73 8.98
CA ALA A 464 1.51 -9.88 9.45
C ALA A 464 0.05 -9.53 9.82
N LEU A 465 -0.43 -8.34 9.44
CA LEU A 465 -1.78 -7.87 9.73
C LEU A 465 -2.77 -8.29 8.65
N SER A 466 -4.04 -8.54 9.07
CA SER A 466 -5.15 -8.59 8.12
C SER A 466 -5.49 -7.19 7.60
N GLY A 467 -6.25 -7.09 6.49
CA GLY A 467 -6.65 -5.79 5.92
C GLY A 467 -7.35 -4.89 6.94
N GLY A 468 -8.28 -5.40 7.72
CA GLY A 468 -8.98 -4.64 8.77
C GLY A 468 -8.06 -4.20 9.92
N GLN A 469 -7.13 -5.07 10.34
CA GLN A 469 -6.12 -4.71 11.34
C GLN A 469 -5.19 -3.61 10.81
N ALA A 470 -4.74 -3.72 9.55
CA ALA A 470 -3.90 -2.72 8.92
C ALA A 470 -4.61 -1.36 8.80
N ALA A 471 -5.89 -1.34 8.44
CA ALA A 471 -6.70 -0.12 8.37
C ALA A 471 -6.85 0.56 9.75
N ARG A 472 -7.11 -0.20 10.83
CA ARG A 472 -7.16 0.34 12.20
C ARG A 472 -5.82 0.93 12.64
N VAL A 473 -4.72 0.24 12.36
CA VAL A 473 -3.36 0.73 12.68
C VAL A 473 -3.02 1.99 11.89
N ALA A 474 -3.39 2.05 10.61
CA ALA A 474 -3.20 3.24 9.78
C ALA A 474 -4.03 4.42 10.28
N LEU A 475 -5.27 4.19 10.72
CA LEU A 475 -6.11 5.21 11.35
C LEU A 475 -5.49 5.72 12.67
N ALA A 476 -5.05 4.82 13.56
CA ALA A 476 -4.34 5.20 14.79
C ALA A 476 -3.10 6.05 14.49
N ARG A 477 -2.31 5.64 13.48
CA ARG A 477 -1.13 6.39 13.04
C ARG A 477 -1.48 7.78 12.53
N ALA A 478 -2.59 7.92 11.79
CA ALA A 478 -3.08 9.20 11.29
C ALA A 478 -3.56 10.11 12.44
N LEU A 479 -4.40 9.59 13.35
CA LEU A 479 -4.95 10.33 14.48
C LEU A 479 -3.88 10.73 15.51
N ALA A 480 -2.88 9.88 15.75
CA ALA A 480 -1.77 10.18 16.65
C ALA A 480 -1.04 11.50 16.33
N THR A 481 -1.10 11.94 15.07
CA THR A 481 -0.48 13.21 14.64
C THR A 481 -1.27 14.45 15.08
N GLY A 482 -2.49 14.30 15.62
CA GLY A 482 -3.35 15.40 16.02
C GLY A 482 -3.76 16.28 14.83
N PRO A 483 -4.34 15.71 13.76
CA PRO A 483 -4.68 16.48 12.56
C PRO A 483 -5.86 17.42 12.83
N ARG A 484 -5.94 18.50 12.05
CA ARG A 484 -7.11 19.39 11.99
C ARG A 484 -8.11 18.95 10.92
N LEU A 485 -7.62 18.26 9.91
CA LEU A 485 -8.38 17.65 8.83
C LEU A 485 -7.94 16.22 8.64
N LEU A 486 -8.89 15.30 8.66
CA LEU A 486 -8.68 13.90 8.29
C LEU A 486 -9.20 13.68 6.87
N VAL A 487 -8.40 13.14 6.00
CA VAL A 487 -8.77 12.77 4.62
C VAL A 487 -8.71 11.25 4.52
N LEU A 488 -9.83 10.63 4.21
CA LEU A 488 -9.96 9.18 4.03
C LEU A 488 -10.32 8.87 2.57
N ASP A 489 -9.42 8.25 1.82
CA ASP A 489 -9.64 7.87 0.42
C ASP A 489 -9.99 6.38 0.35
N GLU A 490 -11.29 6.06 0.23
CA GLU A 490 -11.87 4.71 0.19
C GLU A 490 -11.40 3.77 1.31
N PRO A 491 -11.42 4.17 2.59
CA PRO A 491 -10.77 3.46 3.69
C PRO A 491 -11.36 2.08 3.97
N MET A 492 -12.51 1.76 3.40
CA MET A 492 -13.28 0.54 3.67
C MET A 492 -13.32 -0.42 2.48
N ALA A 493 -12.71 -0.08 1.34
CA ALA A 493 -12.82 -0.85 0.08
C ALA A 493 -12.30 -2.29 0.20
N ALA A 494 -11.22 -2.51 0.95
CA ALA A 494 -10.58 -3.82 1.11
C ALA A 494 -11.09 -4.62 2.33
N LEU A 495 -12.15 -4.18 3.01
CA LEU A 495 -12.66 -4.79 4.24
C LEU A 495 -13.86 -5.71 3.96
N ASP A 496 -13.99 -6.78 4.74
CA ASP A 496 -15.22 -7.57 4.79
C ASP A 496 -16.37 -6.78 5.44
N VAL A 497 -17.59 -7.29 5.32
CA VAL A 497 -18.82 -6.60 5.78
C VAL A 497 -18.75 -6.23 7.26
N THR A 498 -18.27 -7.13 8.11
CA THR A 498 -18.18 -6.93 9.56
C THR A 498 -17.12 -5.88 9.91
N ALA A 499 -15.91 -6.04 9.36
CA ALA A 499 -14.82 -5.07 9.57
C ALA A 499 -15.16 -3.68 9.04
N ARG A 500 -15.92 -3.59 7.93
CA ARG A 500 -16.41 -2.31 7.38
C ARG A 500 -17.36 -1.61 8.34
N GLN A 501 -18.31 -2.34 8.93
CA GLN A 501 -19.23 -1.78 9.91
C GLN A 501 -18.52 -1.31 11.18
N GLU A 502 -17.55 -2.07 11.67
CA GLU A 502 -16.73 -1.69 12.82
C GLU A 502 -15.89 -0.44 12.54
N MET A 503 -15.30 -0.35 11.34
CA MET A 503 -14.52 0.82 10.92
C MET A 503 -15.38 2.07 10.81
N ARG A 504 -16.60 1.99 10.25
CA ARG A 504 -17.56 3.11 10.24
C ARG A 504 -17.83 3.65 11.65
N ARG A 505 -18.17 2.74 12.59
CA ARG A 505 -18.42 3.12 13.99
C ARG A 505 -17.20 3.76 14.64
N LEU A 506 -16.01 3.21 14.37
CA LEU A 506 -14.76 3.73 14.90
C LEU A 506 -14.47 5.14 14.37
N VAL A 507 -14.58 5.37 13.06
CA VAL A 507 -14.36 6.68 12.45
C VAL A 507 -15.38 7.70 12.98
N ALA A 508 -16.68 7.36 12.99
CA ALA A 508 -17.72 8.23 13.51
C ALA A 508 -17.44 8.65 14.98
N ARG A 509 -17.15 7.69 15.84
CA ARG A 509 -16.82 7.92 17.25
C ARG A 509 -15.61 8.83 17.40
N ARG A 510 -14.49 8.52 16.71
CA ARG A 510 -13.24 9.29 16.84
C ARG A 510 -13.39 10.73 16.31
N CYS A 511 -14.10 10.91 15.20
CA CYS A 511 -14.38 12.26 14.68
C CYS A 511 -15.22 13.08 15.65
N ALA A 512 -16.24 12.48 16.28
CA ALA A 512 -17.07 13.15 17.28
C ALA A 512 -16.29 13.48 18.56
N GLU A 513 -15.53 12.52 19.11
CA GLU A 513 -14.73 12.71 20.34
C GLU A 513 -13.68 13.83 20.21
N GLU A 514 -13.03 13.92 19.06
CA GLU A 514 -11.95 14.88 18.81
C GLU A 514 -12.42 16.15 18.09
N GLY A 515 -13.69 16.21 17.68
CA GLY A 515 -14.24 17.32 16.90
C GLY A 515 -13.47 17.55 15.60
N LEU A 516 -13.16 16.49 14.86
CA LEU A 516 -12.38 16.55 13.63
C LEU A 516 -13.22 16.97 12.43
N THR A 517 -12.60 17.66 11.49
CA THR A 517 -13.16 17.82 10.14
C THR A 517 -12.73 16.61 9.31
N LEU A 518 -13.67 15.98 8.60
CA LEU A 518 -13.43 14.80 7.79
C LEU A 518 -13.79 15.03 6.32
N LEU A 519 -12.85 14.77 5.42
CA LEU A 519 -13.11 14.63 3.98
C LEU A 519 -13.04 13.13 3.63
N LEU A 520 -14.20 12.54 3.32
CA LEU A 520 -14.35 11.11 3.06
C LEU A 520 -14.58 10.86 1.57
N VAL A 521 -13.72 10.11 0.92
CA VAL A 521 -13.98 9.56 -0.42
C VAL A 521 -14.61 8.19 -0.28
N THR A 522 -15.77 7.98 -0.84
CA THR A 522 -16.46 6.69 -0.85
C THR A 522 -17.39 6.56 -2.06
N HIS A 523 -17.74 5.32 -2.39
CA HIS A 523 -18.78 4.96 -3.36
C HIS A 523 -19.91 4.11 -2.71
N ASP A 524 -19.91 3.96 -1.37
CA ASP A 524 -20.90 3.18 -0.62
C ASP A 524 -21.95 4.11 0.02
N VAL A 525 -23.21 3.91 -0.30
CA VAL A 525 -24.35 4.68 0.27
C VAL A 525 -24.39 4.54 1.79
N LEU A 526 -24.01 3.39 2.34
CA LEU A 526 -23.98 3.18 3.80
C LEU A 526 -22.90 4.02 4.48
N ASP A 527 -21.79 4.29 3.80
CA ASP A 527 -20.77 5.21 4.33
C ASP A 527 -21.30 6.65 4.34
N LEU A 528 -21.99 7.05 3.26
CA LEU A 528 -22.61 8.39 3.16
C LEU A 528 -23.65 8.62 4.25
N THR A 529 -24.57 7.68 4.42
CA THR A 529 -25.67 7.83 5.40
C THR A 529 -25.19 7.73 6.84
N ALA A 530 -24.10 7.00 7.10
CA ALA A 530 -23.60 6.78 8.45
C ALA A 530 -22.58 7.83 8.92
N LEU A 531 -21.87 8.47 7.99
CA LEU A 531 -20.73 9.33 8.32
C LEU A 531 -20.86 10.76 7.79
N ALA A 532 -21.46 10.96 6.61
CA ALA A 532 -21.40 12.25 5.92
C ALA A 532 -22.64 13.11 6.17
N GLU A 533 -22.40 14.34 6.65
CA GLU A 533 -23.44 15.37 6.72
C GLU A 533 -23.63 16.06 5.38
N ASP A 534 -22.55 16.28 4.65
CA ASP A 534 -22.55 16.92 3.33
C ASP A 534 -21.89 16.04 2.29
N VAL A 535 -22.30 16.21 1.03
CA VAL A 535 -21.77 15.50 -0.14
C VAL A 535 -21.38 16.48 -1.21
N VAL A 536 -20.20 16.27 -1.78
CA VAL A 536 -19.71 16.91 -3.01
C VAL A 536 -19.61 15.84 -4.09
N VAL A 537 -20.28 16.07 -5.21
CA VAL A 537 -20.26 15.15 -6.37
C VAL A 537 -19.30 15.68 -7.42
N LEU A 538 -18.31 14.89 -7.73
CA LEU A 538 -17.31 15.20 -8.76
C LEU A 538 -17.58 14.37 -10.02
N ASP A 539 -17.73 15.00 -11.16
CA ASP A 539 -17.82 14.35 -12.46
C ASP A 539 -16.89 15.03 -13.47
N ARG A 540 -16.10 14.25 -14.19
CA ARG A 540 -15.15 14.73 -15.20
C ARG A 540 -14.31 15.91 -14.72
N GLY A 541 -13.75 15.79 -13.52
CA GLY A 541 -12.88 16.80 -12.94
C GLY A 541 -13.60 18.07 -12.41
N ARG A 542 -14.93 18.13 -12.39
CA ARG A 542 -15.70 19.29 -11.96
C ARG A 542 -16.70 18.95 -10.87
N VAL A 543 -16.95 19.89 -9.95
CA VAL A 543 -18.04 19.76 -8.97
C VAL A 543 -19.37 20.00 -9.68
N VAL A 544 -20.21 18.97 -9.74
CA VAL A 544 -21.52 19.03 -10.41
C VAL A 544 -22.68 19.22 -9.44
N GLU A 545 -22.50 18.82 -8.18
CA GLU A 545 -23.51 18.96 -7.14
C GLU A 545 -22.84 19.00 -5.75
N GLN A 546 -23.36 19.84 -4.85
CA GLN A 546 -22.92 19.92 -3.45
C GLN A 546 -24.10 20.23 -2.52
N GLY A 547 -24.06 19.70 -1.30
CA GLY A 547 -25.01 20.02 -0.24
C GLY A 547 -25.27 18.86 0.74
N PRO A 548 -26.29 19.00 1.61
CA PRO A 548 -26.61 18.00 2.62
C PRO A 548 -26.88 16.61 2.04
N THR A 549 -26.32 15.58 2.68
CA THR A 549 -26.41 14.18 2.25
C THR A 549 -27.85 13.73 2.01
N ALA A 550 -28.74 14.05 2.94
CA ALA A 550 -30.16 13.68 2.84
C ALA A 550 -30.81 14.26 1.57
N ARG A 551 -30.48 15.51 1.22
CA ARG A 551 -31.01 16.16 0.01
C ARG A 551 -30.49 15.49 -1.26
N ILE A 552 -29.16 15.25 -1.33
CA ILE A 552 -28.52 14.70 -2.53
C ILE A 552 -28.99 13.28 -2.77
N LEU A 553 -29.08 12.43 -1.74
CA LEU A 553 -29.55 11.05 -1.88
C LEU A 553 -31.05 10.95 -2.20
N SER A 554 -31.87 11.89 -1.68
CA SER A 554 -33.32 11.87 -1.92
C SER A 554 -33.74 12.50 -3.24
N ALA A 555 -32.93 13.40 -3.80
CA ALA A 555 -33.24 14.12 -5.04
C ALA A 555 -31.96 14.37 -5.84
N PRO A 556 -31.34 13.29 -6.36
CA PRO A 556 -30.10 13.37 -7.13
C PRO A 556 -30.30 14.21 -8.40
N ARG A 557 -29.30 15.05 -8.70
CA ARG A 557 -29.24 15.83 -9.93
C ARG A 557 -28.25 15.23 -10.95
N SER A 558 -27.29 14.46 -10.45
CA SER A 558 -26.28 13.81 -11.25
C SER A 558 -26.67 12.34 -11.55
N ASP A 559 -26.36 11.88 -12.76
CA ASP A 559 -26.58 10.48 -13.15
C ASP A 559 -25.83 9.52 -12.22
N PHE A 560 -24.66 9.92 -11.72
CA PHE A 560 -23.88 9.09 -10.81
C PHE A 560 -24.60 8.84 -9.48
N VAL A 561 -25.14 9.88 -8.85
CA VAL A 561 -25.86 9.73 -7.57
C VAL A 561 -27.15 8.94 -7.78
N ALA A 562 -27.85 9.17 -8.88
CA ALA A 562 -29.04 8.41 -9.22
C ALA A 562 -28.73 6.91 -9.34
N HIS A 563 -27.65 6.54 -10.02
CA HIS A 563 -27.17 5.15 -10.08
C HIS A 563 -26.76 4.61 -8.71
N LEU A 564 -26.08 5.43 -7.90
CA LEU A 564 -25.60 5.05 -6.58
C LEU A 564 -26.78 4.71 -5.63
N THR A 565 -27.87 5.49 -5.70
CA THR A 565 -29.10 5.25 -4.91
C THR A 565 -30.05 4.22 -5.55
N GLY A 566 -29.71 3.72 -6.73
CA GLY A 566 -30.57 2.85 -7.54
C GLY A 566 -31.77 3.57 -8.14
N THR A 567 -31.86 4.91 -7.99
CA THR A 567 -32.93 5.73 -8.56
C THR A 567 -32.77 5.79 -10.08
N ALA A 568 -33.81 5.42 -10.82
CA ALA A 568 -33.81 5.55 -12.27
C ALA A 568 -34.06 6.99 -12.69
N VAL A 569 -33.30 7.47 -13.68
CA VAL A 569 -33.45 8.79 -14.30
C VAL A 569 -34.05 8.59 -15.69
N LEU A 570 -35.32 8.92 -15.85
CA LEU A 570 -35.98 8.92 -17.15
C LEU A 570 -35.90 10.32 -17.75
N THR A 571 -35.49 10.44 -18.99
CA THR A 571 -35.34 11.73 -19.69
C THR A 571 -36.48 11.92 -20.68
N GLY A 572 -36.94 13.16 -20.83
CA GLY A 572 -38.03 13.46 -21.76
C GLY A 572 -38.36 14.96 -21.78
N VAL A 573 -39.57 15.27 -22.21
CA VAL A 573 -40.09 16.62 -22.30
C VAL A 573 -41.18 16.80 -21.23
N VAL A 574 -41.13 17.89 -20.48
CA VAL A 574 -42.16 18.20 -19.48
C VAL A 574 -43.51 18.33 -20.15
N ASP A 575 -44.50 17.59 -19.65
CA ASP A 575 -45.89 17.58 -20.10
C ASP A 575 -46.83 17.88 -18.91
N GLY A 576 -47.90 18.61 -19.12
CA GLY A 576 -48.85 18.98 -18.07
C GLY A 576 -48.46 20.26 -17.30
N ASP A 577 -49.26 20.62 -16.32
CA ASP A 577 -49.17 21.86 -15.54
C ASP A 577 -48.23 21.71 -14.34
N ALA A 578 -47.82 22.85 -13.76
CA ALA A 578 -46.92 22.87 -12.61
C ALA A 578 -47.47 22.14 -11.37
N GLU A 579 -48.79 21.97 -11.24
CA GLU A 579 -49.44 21.28 -10.13
C GLU A 579 -49.55 19.76 -10.33
N ALA A 580 -49.59 19.31 -11.60
CA ALA A 580 -49.67 17.92 -11.98
C ALA A 580 -48.72 17.62 -13.15
N PRO A 581 -47.40 17.72 -12.95
CA PRO A 581 -46.44 17.55 -14.03
C PRO A 581 -46.38 16.11 -14.48
N GLY A 582 -46.18 15.96 -15.78
CA GLY A 582 -45.81 14.70 -16.47
C GLY A 582 -44.47 14.87 -17.15
N LEU A 583 -43.84 13.77 -17.46
CA LEU A 583 -42.68 13.70 -18.35
C LEU A 583 -43.07 12.82 -19.55
N ARG A 584 -43.08 13.40 -20.73
CA ARG A 584 -43.30 12.66 -21.99
C ARG A 584 -41.96 12.07 -22.40
N LEU A 585 -41.88 10.76 -22.36
CA LEU A 585 -40.73 10.00 -22.83
C LEU A 585 -40.63 10.05 -24.36
N PRO A 586 -39.45 9.77 -24.95
CA PRO A 586 -39.31 9.69 -26.41
C PRO A 586 -40.27 8.67 -27.07
N SER A 587 -40.62 7.59 -26.36
CA SER A 587 -41.63 6.61 -26.78
C SER A 587 -43.05 7.18 -26.90
N GLY A 588 -43.28 8.42 -26.48
CA GLY A 588 -44.58 9.06 -26.44
C GLY A 588 -45.40 8.80 -25.15
N GLN A 589 -44.96 7.87 -24.30
CA GLN A 589 -45.60 7.58 -23.02
C GLN A 589 -45.36 8.73 -22.03
N VAL A 590 -46.33 9.00 -21.20
CA VAL A 590 -46.23 10.07 -20.17
C VAL A 590 -46.10 9.45 -18.80
N VAL A 591 -45.04 9.83 -18.08
CA VAL A 591 -44.83 9.46 -16.69
C VAL A 591 -45.28 10.63 -15.81
N HIS A 592 -46.32 10.43 -15.04
CA HIS A 592 -46.86 11.41 -14.10
C HIS A 592 -46.07 11.38 -12.79
N GLY A 593 -45.84 12.56 -12.21
CA GLY A 593 -45.12 12.69 -10.95
C GLY A 593 -45.56 13.91 -10.16
N ARG A 594 -44.78 14.26 -9.14
CA ARG A 594 -44.94 15.47 -8.36
C ARG A 594 -43.89 16.50 -8.73
N PRO A 595 -44.18 17.78 -8.70
CA PRO A 595 -43.17 18.83 -8.75
C PRO A 595 -42.30 18.76 -7.49
N ARG A 596 -41.14 19.36 -7.53
CA ARG A 596 -40.28 19.52 -6.34
C ARG A 596 -40.99 20.42 -5.32
N GLU A 597 -41.33 19.92 -4.14
CA GLU A 597 -41.68 20.73 -3.02
C GLU A 597 -40.44 21.53 -2.59
N GLY A 598 -40.52 22.86 -2.63
CA GLY A 598 -39.50 23.72 -2.04
C GLY A 598 -39.43 23.43 -0.54
N ALA A 599 -38.27 23.04 -0.03
CA ALA A 599 -38.04 22.88 1.40
C ALA A 599 -38.31 24.22 2.08
N ALA A 600 -39.40 24.26 2.87
CA ALA A 600 -39.70 25.35 3.78
C ALA A 600 -38.86 25.14 5.06
N ASP A 601 -37.53 25.23 4.96
CA ASP A 601 -36.65 25.30 6.11
C ASP A 601 -35.88 26.62 6.05
N GLY A 602 -36.17 27.45 7.06
CA GLY A 602 -35.77 28.84 7.18
C GLY A 602 -34.25 29.02 7.32
N HIS A 603 -33.59 29.21 6.20
CA HIS A 603 -32.35 29.95 6.15
C HIS A 603 -32.56 31.16 5.24
N VAL A 604 -32.61 32.31 5.87
CA VAL A 604 -32.67 33.62 5.26
C VAL A 604 -31.36 33.88 4.53
N GLY A 605 -31.39 33.91 3.19
CA GLY A 605 -30.23 34.42 2.44
C GLY A 605 -30.03 33.97 1.00
N GLU A 606 -30.65 32.90 0.52
CA GLU A 606 -30.54 32.53 -0.89
C GLU A 606 -31.91 32.64 -1.58
N GLN A 607 -31.98 33.48 -2.59
CA GLN A 607 -33.10 33.50 -3.55
C GLN A 607 -33.11 32.14 -4.27
N VAL A 608 -33.82 31.17 -3.72
CA VAL A 608 -34.12 29.91 -4.41
C VAL A 608 -34.99 30.29 -5.61
N HIS A 609 -34.37 30.41 -6.78
CA HIS A 609 -35.10 30.47 -8.03
C HIS A 609 -35.97 29.21 -8.11
N ARG A 610 -37.28 29.36 -7.95
CA ARG A 610 -38.27 28.33 -8.30
C ARG A 610 -37.99 27.93 -9.73
N GLU A 611 -37.42 26.75 -9.94
CA GLU A 611 -37.35 26.14 -11.24
C GLU A 611 -38.78 25.86 -11.73
N VAL A 612 -39.31 26.76 -12.51
CA VAL A 612 -40.66 26.66 -13.06
C VAL A 612 -40.60 25.57 -14.14
N LEU A 613 -41.25 24.43 -13.88
CA LEU A 613 -41.48 23.41 -14.91
C LEU A 613 -42.32 24.06 -16.02
N ARG A 614 -41.72 24.24 -17.18
CA ARG A 614 -42.40 24.77 -18.37
C ARG A 614 -42.79 23.61 -19.29
N PRO A 615 -44.04 23.43 -19.65
CA PRO A 615 -44.46 22.49 -20.66
C PRO A 615 -43.62 22.67 -21.94
N GLY A 616 -43.17 21.57 -22.52
CA GLY A 616 -42.30 21.58 -23.69
C GLY A 616 -40.79 21.73 -23.41
N ALA A 617 -40.36 22.01 -22.16
CA ALA A 617 -38.97 22.08 -21.78
C ALA A 617 -38.37 20.68 -21.52
N PRO A 618 -37.05 20.47 -21.77
CA PRO A 618 -36.39 19.25 -21.38
C PRO A 618 -36.50 18.98 -19.86
N GLY A 619 -36.88 17.77 -19.49
CA GLY A 619 -37.07 17.36 -18.11
C GLY A 619 -36.54 15.96 -17.80
N VAL A 620 -36.52 15.66 -16.50
CA VAL A 620 -36.17 14.32 -16.00
C VAL A 620 -37.16 13.87 -14.96
N ALA A 621 -37.49 12.57 -14.95
CA ALA A 621 -38.27 11.94 -13.89
C ALA A 621 -37.35 11.01 -13.08
N LEU A 622 -37.30 11.26 -11.77
CA LEU A 622 -36.58 10.41 -10.82
C LEU A 622 -37.54 9.35 -10.29
N VAL A 623 -37.22 8.10 -10.52
CA VAL A 623 -38.04 6.95 -10.14
C VAL A 623 -37.26 6.06 -9.17
N PRO A 624 -37.58 6.07 -7.87
CA PRO A 624 -36.96 5.19 -6.89
C PRO A 624 -37.33 3.71 -7.18
N PRO A 625 -36.45 2.74 -6.86
CA PRO A 625 -36.69 1.33 -7.14
C PRO A 625 -37.90 0.73 -6.41
N ASP A 626 -38.23 1.25 -5.25
CA ASP A 626 -39.39 0.87 -4.42
C ASP A 626 -40.71 1.47 -4.91
N ALA A 627 -40.64 2.44 -5.82
CA ALA A 627 -41.82 2.99 -6.51
C ALA A 627 -42.32 2.08 -7.65
N VAL A 628 -41.50 1.10 -8.08
CA VAL A 628 -41.74 0.26 -9.25
C VAL A 628 -42.27 -1.11 -8.82
N ALA A 629 -43.50 -1.42 -9.17
CA ALA A 629 -44.08 -2.75 -9.02
C ALA A 629 -44.07 -3.49 -10.38
N LEU A 630 -43.72 -4.78 -10.36
CA LEU A 630 -43.61 -5.62 -11.56
C LEU A 630 -44.81 -6.54 -11.67
N TYR A 631 -45.35 -6.67 -12.88
CA TYR A 631 -46.45 -7.51 -13.21
C TYR A 631 -46.16 -8.28 -14.52
N ARG A 632 -46.86 -9.44 -14.73
CA ARG A 632 -46.78 -10.18 -16.01
C ARG A 632 -47.57 -9.47 -17.11
N GLN A 633 -48.68 -8.84 -16.74
CA GLN A 633 -49.57 -8.07 -17.61
C GLN A 633 -50.05 -6.84 -16.87
N ALA A 634 -50.44 -5.81 -17.59
CA ALA A 634 -50.96 -4.59 -16.98
C ALA A 634 -52.15 -4.90 -16.04
N PRO A 635 -52.14 -4.47 -14.79
CA PRO A 635 -53.20 -4.73 -13.83
C PRO A 635 -54.46 -3.99 -14.25
N HIS A 636 -55.64 -4.62 -14.06
CA HIS A 636 -56.93 -3.96 -14.23
C HIS A 636 -57.09 -2.90 -13.10
N GLY A 637 -57.19 -1.65 -13.48
CA GLY A 637 -57.31 -0.50 -12.55
C GLY A 637 -56.89 0.79 -13.22
N SER A 638 -56.65 1.84 -12.42
CA SER A 638 -56.17 3.14 -12.91
C SER A 638 -54.74 3.48 -12.48
N PRO A 639 -53.72 2.60 -12.68
CA PRO A 639 -52.35 3.04 -12.51
C PRO A 639 -52.03 4.09 -13.57
N ARG A 640 -51.56 5.28 -13.15
CA ARG A 640 -51.29 6.37 -14.10
C ARG A 640 -50.01 6.15 -14.91
N ASN A 641 -49.04 5.43 -14.34
CA ASN A 641 -47.75 5.16 -14.98
C ASN A 641 -47.62 3.65 -15.20
N VAL A 642 -47.75 3.22 -16.44
CA VAL A 642 -47.55 1.82 -16.86
C VAL A 642 -46.57 1.82 -18.02
N LEU A 643 -45.41 1.20 -17.82
CA LEU A 643 -44.35 1.08 -18.81
C LEU A 643 -44.07 -0.40 -19.06
N THR A 644 -43.62 -0.74 -20.27
CA THR A 644 -43.08 -2.07 -20.56
C THR A 644 -41.58 -2.03 -20.57
N GLY A 645 -40.94 -3.00 -19.91
CA GLY A 645 -39.47 -3.09 -19.83
C GLY A 645 -39.01 -4.53 -20.00
N ARG A 646 -37.85 -4.69 -20.60
CA ARG A 646 -37.13 -5.96 -20.72
C ARG A 646 -36.12 -6.12 -19.59
N VAL A 647 -36.14 -7.26 -18.91
CA VAL A 647 -35.19 -7.55 -17.82
C VAL A 647 -33.79 -7.74 -18.40
N THR A 648 -32.83 -6.91 -17.94
CA THR A 648 -31.43 -6.95 -18.36
C THR A 648 -30.49 -7.52 -17.28
N GLY A 649 -30.98 -7.72 -16.05
CA GLY A 649 -30.20 -8.34 -15.00
C GLY A 649 -30.95 -8.42 -13.67
N LEU A 650 -30.51 -9.37 -12.84
CA LEU A 650 -31.04 -9.63 -11.50
C LEU A 650 -29.89 -9.63 -10.50
N GLU A 651 -29.97 -8.79 -9.48
CA GLU A 651 -28.94 -8.66 -8.46
C GLU A 651 -29.56 -8.78 -7.07
N ARG A 652 -29.06 -9.73 -6.27
CA ARG A 652 -29.57 -9.94 -4.92
C ARG A 652 -28.99 -8.92 -3.95
N SER A 653 -29.85 -8.17 -3.27
CA SER A 653 -29.49 -7.20 -2.23
C SER A 653 -30.22 -7.54 -0.92
N GLY A 654 -29.59 -8.36 -0.09
CA GLY A 654 -30.18 -8.85 1.16
C GLY A 654 -31.47 -9.68 0.95
N ALA A 655 -32.60 -9.21 1.49
CA ALA A 655 -33.93 -9.84 1.33
C ALA A 655 -34.62 -9.46 0.02
N LEU A 656 -34.14 -8.46 -0.68
CA LEU A 656 -34.68 -7.97 -1.95
C LEU A 656 -33.83 -8.37 -3.13
N VAL A 657 -34.44 -8.37 -4.30
CA VAL A 657 -33.78 -8.53 -5.60
C VAL A 657 -33.97 -7.24 -6.38
N SER A 658 -32.91 -6.62 -6.78
CA SER A 658 -32.92 -5.50 -7.72
C SER A 658 -33.03 -6.05 -9.13
N VAL A 659 -34.13 -5.75 -9.79
CA VAL A 659 -34.40 -6.13 -11.19
C VAL A 659 -34.06 -4.94 -12.06
N ARG A 660 -33.06 -5.09 -12.92
CA ARG A 660 -32.70 -4.05 -13.90
C ARG A 660 -33.51 -4.27 -15.18
N LEU A 661 -34.07 -3.19 -15.66
CA LEU A 661 -35.00 -3.18 -16.80
C LEU A 661 -34.51 -2.17 -17.84
N GLU A 662 -34.64 -2.52 -19.10
CA GLU A 662 -34.46 -1.62 -20.22
C GLU A 662 -35.81 -1.33 -20.82
N LEU A 663 -36.21 -0.06 -20.85
CA LEU A 663 -37.41 0.43 -21.47
C LEU A 663 -37.16 0.64 -22.96
N GLU A 664 -38.23 0.92 -23.71
CA GLU A 664 -38.13 1.34 -25.12
C GLU A 664 -37.16 2.53 -25.24
N GLU A 665 -36.36 2.58 -26.30
CA GLU A 665 -35.33 3.61 -26.58
C GLU A 665 -34.16 3.63 -25.61
N GLY A 666 -33.85 2.50 -24.94
CA GLY A 666 -32.63 2.33 -24.15
C GLY A 666 -32.62 3.01 -22.78
N GLN A 667 -33.75 3.54 -22.34
CA GLN A 667 -33.83 4.07 -20.97
C GLN A 667 -33.83 2.95 -19.95
N ARG A 668 -33.22 3.18 -18.80
CA ARG A 668 -33.03 2.15 -17.76
C ARG A 668 -33.91 2.43 -16.55
N LEU A 669 -34.53 1.38 -16.02
CA LEU A 669 -35.35 1.39 -14.82
C LEU A 669 -34.87 0.29 -13.87
N SER A 670 -34.99 0.51 -12.56
CA SER A 670 -34.71 -0.51 -11.55
C SER A 670 -35.93 -0.71 -10.66
N ALA A 671 -36.23 -1.98 -10.32
CA ALA A 671 -37.30 -2.32 -9.38
C ALA A 671 -36.74 -3.16 -8.23
N ALA A 672 -37.13 -2.82 -7.00
CA ALA A 672 -36.77 -3.59 -5.82
C ALA A 672 -37.94 -4.51 -5.43
N VAL A 673 -37.76 -5.82 -5.62
CA VAL A 673 -38.80 -6.83 -5.37
C VAL A 673 -38.29 -7.94 -4.45
N THR A 674 -39.18 -8.66 -3.79
CA THR A 674 -38.78 -9.80 -2.97
C THR A 674 -38.37 -11.01 -3.84
N ALA A 675 -37.49 -11.86 -3.32
CA ALA A 675 -37.10 -13.09 -4.02
C ALA A 675 -38.31 -14.00 -4.33
N GLY A 676 -39.31 -14.00 -3.45
CA GLY A 676 -40.58 -14.70 -3.67
C GLY A 676 -41.33 -14.15 -4.88
N ALA A 677 -41.43 -12.83 -5.02
CA ALA A 677 -42.09 -12.19 -6.16
C ALA A 677 -41.36 -12.47 -7.48
N VAL A 678 -40.01 -12.50 -7.47
CA VAL A 678 -39.24 -12.92 -8.68
C VAL A 678 -39.59 -14.33 -9.11
N ALA A 679 -39.67 -15.27 -8.18
CA ALA A 679 -40.02 -16.66 -8.45
C ALA A 679 -41.49 -16.80 -8.93
N GLU A 680 -42.43 -16.14 -8.23
CA GLU A 680 -43.86 -16.19 -8.56
C GLU A 680 -44.17 -15.58 -9.92
N LEU A 681 -43.55 -14.46 -10.24
CA LEU A 681 -43.68 -13.80 -11.55
C LEU A 681 -42.86 -14.48 -12.64
N GLY A 682 -41.93 -15.36 -12.27
CA GLY A 682 -41.03 -16.05 -13.20
C GLY A 682 -40.13 -15.07 -13.94
N ILE A 683 -39.56 -14.07 -13.21
CA ILE A 683 -38.71 -13.02 -13.79
C ILE A 683 -37.35 -13.63 -14.11
N THR A 684 -36.97 -13.58 -15.39
CA THR A 684 -35.66 -14.03 -15.90
C THR A 684 -35.09 -12.98 -16.85
N GLU A 685 -33.79 -12.98 -17.04
CA GLU A 685 -33.14 -12.09 -18.02
C GLU A 685 -33.75 -12.32 -19.43
N GLY A 686 -33.92 -11.22 -20.15
CA GLY A 686 -34.53 -11.20 -21.50
C GLY A 686 -36.04 -11.16 -21.51
N ARG A 687 -36.71 -11.38 -20.38
CA ARG A 687 -38.18 -11.38 -20.31
C ARG A 687 -38.75 -9.97 -20.27
N GLU A 688 -39.85 -9.74 -20.95
CA GLU A 688 -40.64 -8.53 -20.88
C GLU A 688 -41.59 -8.58 -19.67
N VAL A 689 -41.66 -7.48 -18.92
CA VAL A 689 -42.49 -7.29 -17.75
C VAL A 689 -43.19 -5.93 -17.80
N CYS A 690 -44.36 -5.87 -17.22
CA CYS A 690 -45.08 -4.61 -17.04
C CYS A 690 -44.63 -3.91 -15.73
N CYS A 691 -44.19 -2.68 -15.84
CA CYS A 691 -43.72 -1.84 -14.77
C CYS A 691 -44.77 -0.81 -14.40
N VAL A 692 -45.35 -0.93 -13.23
CA VAL A 692 -46.29 0.06 -12.68
C VAL A 692 -45.57 0.94 -11.70
N ILE A 693 -45.55 2.26 -11.94
CA ILE A 693 -44.84 3.21 -11.14
C ILE A 693 -45.81 4.09 -10.37
N LYS A 694 -45.61 4.21 -9.06
CA LYS A 694 -46.44 5.06 -8.20
C LYS A 694 -46.15 6.54 -8.45
N ALA A 695 -47.08 7.27 -9.08
CA ALA A 695 -46.92 8.69 -9.44
C ALA A 695 -46.52 9.58 -8.25
N VAL A 696 -47.00 9.26 -7.04
CA VAL A 696 -46.66 10.01 -5.82
C VAL A 696 -45.21 9.92 -5.39
N GLN A 697 -44.48 8.92 -5.88
CA GLN A 697 -43.06 8.70 -5.58
C GLN A 697 -42.13 9.18 -6.71
N VAL A 698 -42.70 9.51 -7.88
CA VAL A 698 -41.96 10.08 -9.01
C VAL A 698 -41.79 11.57 -8.83
N ARG A 699 -40.56 12.08 -8.97
CA ARG A 699 -40.27 13.53 -8.95
C ARG A 699 -39.87 14.00 -10.33
N ILE A 700 -40.52 15.07 -10.81
CA ILE A 700 -40.21 15.68 -12.10
C ILE A 700 -39.42 16.95 -11.91
N LEU A 701 -38.29 17.07 -12.60
CA LEU A 701 -37.37 18.20 -12.53
C LEU A 701 -37.11 18.75 -13.94
N ALA A 702 -36.84 20.07 -14.03
CA ALA A 702 -36.30 20.63 -15.27
C ALA A 702 -34.86 20.19 -15.48
N ARG A 703 -34.48 19.81 -16.71
CA ARG A 703 -33.12 19.51 -17.07
C ARG A 703 -32.39 20.80 -17.40
N ARG A 704 -31.33 21.15 -16.66
CA ARG A 704 -30.41 22.21 -17.07
C ARG A 704 -29.52 21.67 -18.18
N GLY A 705 -29.44 22.35 -19.29
CA GLY A 705 -28.60 22.05 -20.45
C GLY A 705 -27.11 22.14 -20.12
#